data_325390fe772c4411fea0dd2ded7ea087
#
_entry.id   325390fe772c4411fea0dd2ded7ea087
#
_cell.length_a   1.000
_cell.length_b   1.000
_cell.length_c   1.000
_cell.angle_alpha   90.00
_cell.angle_beta   90.00
_cell.angle_gamma   90.00
#
_symmetry.space_group_name_H-M   'P 1'
#
loop_
_entity.id
_entity.type
_entity.pdbx_description
1 polymer ?
#
loop_
_entity_poly.entity_id
_entity_poly.type
_entity_poly.pdbx_seq_one_letter_code
_entity_poly.pdbx_strand_id
1 'polypeptide(L)'
;MSRPRLWHRVRFKLLLVSFTLLGIPWAGYRFIQETERFLRDAQDQALQNTANSVANIMHGYEGLFPDVARPGSVLTFRNLFLHPLKKAPQLDGYRDEWVQHENNFIVLRSVDDRLEARVLLGQHGRYLYLLLGVKDPEVRYGEGGDAVDLAFIDQDGRLKHYRIQPETPGWVVARNLREAESPADGRPGETPIRGEWQSHAEGYSLELRLPRAILQDRLSLRFFDSQSRQVLASGRLYPATALGRIVEPATQLEEILADVTPPATRVWVTDHQGLVLAKAGRLDVDAPLSADQPRMPWFIQDLILAVLPRDAEAVADLSEDQTHLFIAPVVEALSGRPASLRRQPQRGKAVVVSAAAPIRSSAGVRGAVLVEQTTNAILSIQNLALQRLFGVTLLFFAVTSLGLLAFASLLASRITRLRDKVEAAVSHDGRILGSMQPESSHDEIGDLSRSFASVLGRLHEYTHYLEAMASRLTHELRTPLAVVRSSLEHAAQYGDDEQAACLDRARHGTERLEEILRRLREVTALEQSLHQAQPTTFDLIGLLGLQIGELRGLYPTVDLQLQAADSELMLQGVPDLIRQAIGKLVGNAVDFHQTGSPILIQCMRDADDVLVSVVNNGPPLPADADLFQSMYSERAGRQVEPHLGLGLYLVRLISEFHRGSVTAEDIEDAAQVRVTMRLPRT
;
A
#
# COMPACT_ATOMS: atom_id res chain seq x y z
N MET A 1 24.60 31.98 -0.96
CA MET A 1 24.40 30.57 -0.68
C MET A 1 22.91 30.24 -0.77
N SER A 2 22.43 29.73 -1.90
CA SER A 2 21.04 29.33 -2.13
C SER A 2 20.81 28.00 -1.43
N ARG A 3 19.86 27.96 -0.48
CA ARG A 3 19.41 26.71 0.17
C ARG A 3 18.98 25.73 -0.91
N PRO A 4 19.55 24.52 -1.01
CA PRO A 4 19.13 23.55 -2.00
C PRO A 4 17.64 23.25 -1.79
N ARG A 5 16.84 23.41 -2.86
CA ARG A 5 15.40 23.08 -2.86
C ARG A 5 15.24 21.67 -2.33
N LEU A 6 14.36 21.48 -1.34
CA LEU A 6 14.07 20.20 -0.67
C LEU A 6 13.88 19.02 -1.64
N TRP A 7 13.38 19.31 -2.84
CA TRP A 7 13.11 18.35 -3.93
C TRP A 7 14.36 17.64 -4.50
N HIS A 8 15.57 18.20 -4.32
CA HIS A 8 16.82 17.59 -4.81
C HIS A 8 17.46 16.62 -3.81
N ARG A 9 16.98 16.58 -2.57
CA ARG A 9 17.54 15.68 -1.57
C ARG A 9 17.08 14.24 -1.80
N VAL A 10 18.00 13.29 -1.82
CA VAL A 10 17.71 11.84 -1.96
C VAL A 10 16.65 11.39 -0.98
N ARG A 11 16.71 11.88 0.26
CA ARG A 11 15.70 11.60 1.31
C ARG A 11 14.29 12.01 0.88
N PHE A 12 14.11 13.14 0.20
CA PHE A 12 12.80 13.61 -0.25
C PHE A 12 12.27 12.75 -1.41
N LYS A 13 13.12 12.38 -2.37
CA LYS A 13 12.74 11.51 -3.49
C LYS A 13 12.31 10.12 -2.99
N LEU A 14 13.00 9.59 -1.97
CA LEU A 14 12.66 8.31 -1.37
C LEU A 14 11.39 8.38 -0.50
N LEU A 15 11.13 9.52 0.14
CA LEU A 15 9.87 9.79 0.82
C LEU A 15 8.71 9.82 -0.19
N LEU A 16 8.92 10.36 -1.40
CA LEU A 16 7.95 10.33 -2.49
C LEU A 16 7.69 8.89 -2.98
N VAL A 17 8.72 8.06 -3.10
CA VAL A 17 8.57 6.63 -3.43
C VAL A 17 7.84 5.89 -2.31
N SER A 18 8.12 6.17 -1.03
CA SER A 18 7.37 5.63 0.10
C SER A 18 5.89 6.02 0.05
N PHE A 19 5.59 7.23 -0.42
CA PHE A 19 4.21 7.70 -0.60
C PHE A 19 3.48 6.95 -1.72
N THR A 20 4.16 6.56 -2.80
CA THR A 20 3.55 5.72 -3.86
C THR A 20 3.19 4.32 -3.35
N LEU A 21 3.92 3.81 -2.34
CA LEU A 21 3.59 2.53 -1.69
C LEU A 21 2.26 2.58 -0.90
N LEU A 22 1.74 3.78 -0.55
CA LEU A 22 0.39 3.95 0.01
C LEU A 22 -0.71 3.50 -0.98
N GLY A 23 -0.41 3.42 -2.26
CA GLY A 23 -1.29 2.80 -3.25
C GLY A 23 -1.64 1.35 -2.95
N ILE A 24 -0.76 0.60 -2.27
CA ILE A 24 -0.99 -0.83 -1.94
C ILE A 24 -2.09 -0.98 -0.87
N PRO A 25 -2.03 -0.32 0.31
CA PRO A 25 -3.13 -0.33 1.27
C PRO A 25 -4.44 0.22 0.68
N TRP A 26 -4.36 1.24 -0.17
CA TRP A 26 -5.53 1.80 -0.85
C TRP A 26 -6.16 0.80 -1.83
N ALA A 27 -5.36 0.09 -2.63
CA ALA A 27 -5.84 -0.97 -3.52
C ALA A 27 -6.43 -2.14 -2.72
N GLY A 28 -5.79 -2.53 -1.60
CA GLY A 28 -6.31 -3.52 -0.66
C GLY A 28 -7.67 -3.11 -0.08
N TYR A 29 -7.82 -1.86 0.33
CA TYR A 29 -9.08 -1.31 0.82
C TYR A 29 -10.18 -1.34 -0.26
N ARG A 30 -9.86 -0.90 -1.48
CA ARG A 30 -10.79 -0.95 -2.62
C ARG A 30 -11.22 -2.39 -2.94
N PHE A 31 -10.26 -3.32 -2.96
CA PHE A 31 -10.55 -4.74 -3.17
C PHE A 31 -11.48 -5.31 -2.10
N ILE A 32 -11.25 -4.94 -0.82
CA ILE A 32 -12.13 -5.35 0.30
C ILE A 32 -13.54 -4.81 0.08
N GLN A 33 -13.70 -3.53 -0.24
CA GLN A 33 -15.02 -2.94 -0.49
C GLN A 33 -15.75 -3.60 -1.66
N GLU A 34 -15.04 -3.89 -2.74
CA GLU A 34 -15.63 -4.51 -3.93
C GLU A 34 -16.02 -5.98 -3.65
N THR A 35 -15.16 -6.71 -2.94
CA THR A 35 -15.46 -8.07 -2.49
C THR A 35 -16.64 -8.11 -1.52
N GLU A 36 -16.72 -7.17 -0.59
CA GLU A 36 -17.84 -7.07 0.34
C GLU A 36 -19.16 -6.81 -0.39
N ARG A 37 -19.19 -5.88 -1.36
CA ARG A 37 -20.38 -5.65 -2.20
C ARG A 37 -20.78 -6.90 -2.95
N PHE A 38 -19.82 -7.54 -3.61
CA PHE A 38 -20.09 -8.79 -4.34
C PHE A 38 -20.66 -9.89 -3.44
N LEU A 39 -20.13 -10.05 -2.24
CA LEU A 39 -20.62 -11.06 -1.28
C LEU A 39 -22.01 -10.70 -0.73
N ARG A 40 -22.29 -9.42 -0.50
CA ARG A 40 -23.62 -8.94 -0.11
C ARG A 40 -24.66 -9.23 -1.19
N ASP A 41 -24.35 -8.90 -2.43
CA ASP A 41 -25.25 -9.14 -3.58
C ASP A 41 -25.45 -10.64 -3.79
N ALA A 42 -24.41 -11.45 -3.68
CA ALA A 42 -24.51 -12.90 -3.77
C ALA A 42 -25.38 -13.51 -2.65
N GLN A 43 -25.28 -12.98 -1.42
CA GLN A 43 -26.12 -13.42 -0.30
C GLN A 43 -27.58 -13.04 -0.51
N ASP A 44 -27.86 -11.80 -0.96
CA ASP A 44 -29.21 -11.35 -1.25
C ASP A 44 -29.83 -12.22 -2.35
N GLN A 45 -29.07 -12.52 -3.39
CA GLN A 45 -29.51 -13.37 -4.49
C GLN A 45 -29.78 -14.82 -4.02
N ALA A 46 -28.88 -15.38 -3.19
CA ALA A 46 -29.06 -16.72 -2.63
C ALA A 46 -30.31 -16.81 -1.76
N LEU A 47 -30.53 -15.82 -0.90
CA LEU A 47 -31.69 -15.77 -0.03
C LEU A 47 -32.99 -15.59 -0.83
N GLN A 48 -32.96 -14.74 -1.87
CA GLN A 48 -34.05 -14.57 -2.81
C GLN A 48 -34.39 -15.87 -3.56
N ASN A 49 -33.37 -16.62 -4.01
CA ASN A 49 -33.56 -17.93 -4.63
C ASN A 49 -34.19 -18.92 -3.67
N THR A 50 -33.78 -18.90 -2.41
CA THR A 50 -34.38 -19.73 -1.35
C THR A 50 -35.84 -19.36 -1.14
N ALA A 51 -36.17 -18.06 -1.05
CA ALA A 51 -37.53 -17.60 -0.91
C ALA A 51 -38.42 -18.02 -2.12
N ASN A 52 -37.89 -17.90 -3.33
CA ASN A 52 -38.58 -18.36 -4.55
C ASN A 52 -38.79 -19.87 -4.55
N SER A 53 -37.78 -20.64 -4.12
CA SER A 53 -37.89 -22.11 -4.04
C SER A 53 -38.97 -22.55 -3.06
N VAL A 54 -38.98 -21.94 -1.87
CA VAL A 54 -40.03 -22.22 -0.86
C VAL A 54 -41.41 -21.79 -1.38
N ALA A 55 -41.48 -20.61 -2.04
CA ALA A 55 -42.76 -20.13 -2.63
C ALA A 55 -43.29 -21.09 -3.71
N ASN A 56 -42.40 -21.66 -4.53
CA ASN A 56 -42.79 -22.67 -5.53
C ASN A 56 -43.24 -23.99 -4.88
N ILE A 57 -42.65 -24.41 -3.77
CA ILE A 57 -43.12 -25.59 -3.00
C ILE A 57 -44.52 -25.28 -2.44
N MET A 58 -44.73 -24.09 -1.88
CA MET A 58 -46.00 -23.69 -1.31
C MET A 58 -47.11 -23.60 -2.37
N HIS A 59 -46.79 -23.33 -3.63
CA HIS A 59 -47.74 -23.38 -4.74
C HIS A 59 -48.42 -24.78 -4.86
N GLY A 60 -47.68 -25.87 -4.57
CA GLY A 60 -48.26 -27.22 -4.56
C GLY A 60 -49.38 -27.45 -3.47
N TYR A 61 -49.48 -26.54 -2.50
CA TYR A 61 -50.40 -26.62 -1.37
C TYR A 61 -51.45 -25.53 -1.36
N GLU A 62 -51.87 -25.09 -2.54
CA GLU A 62 -52.83 -23.97 -2.71
C GLU A 62 -54.09 -24.11 -1.86
N GLY A 63 -54.58 -25.30 -1.62
CA GLY A 63 -55.76 -25.57 -0.81
C GLY A 63 -55.67 -25.18 0.67
N LEU A 64 -54.45 -24.94 1.18
CA LEU A 64 -54.22 -24.50 2.56
C LEU A 64 -54.21 -22.95 2.69
N PHE A 65 -54.25 -22.23 1.55
CA PHE A 65 -54.33 -20.77 1.55
C PHE A 65 -55.78 -20.30 1.45
N PRO A 66 -56.13 -19.20 2.16
CA PRO A 66 -57.46 -18.62 2.02
C PRO A 66 -57.74 -18.19 0.57
N ASP A 67 -58.99 -18.34 0.15
CA ASP A 67 -59.40 -17.89 -1.20
C ASP A 67 -59.22 -16.40 -1.35
N VAL A 68 -58.59 -15.98 -2.45
CA VAL A 68 -58.45 -14.59 -2.80
C VAL A 68 -59.79 -14.11 -3.39
N ALA A 69 -60.29 -12.98 -2.92
CA ALA A 69 -61.42 -12.34 -3.55
C ALA A 69 -61.13 -12.08 -5.03
N ARG A 70 -62.08 -12.38 -5.93
CA ARG A 70 -61.93 -12.19 -7.39
C ARG A 70 -61.45 -10.79 -7.71
N PRO A 71 -60.44 -10.62 -8.61
CA PRO A 71 -60.01 -9.31 -9.02
C PRO A 71 -61.18 -8.46 -9.54
N GLY A 72 -61.39 -7.28 -8.95
CA GLY A 72 -62.46 -6.38 -9.31
C GLY A 72 -63.67 -6.35 -8.33
N SER A 73 -63.70 -7.20 -7.31
CA SER A 73 -64.65 -7.01 -6.22
C SER A 73 -64.16 -5.93 -5.26
N VAL A 74 -64.92 -4.86 -5.11
CA VAL A 74 -64.65 -3.76 -4.15
C VAL A 74 -64.89 -4.20 -2.70
N LEU A 75 -64.84 -5.51 -2.44
CA LEU A 75 -65.08 -6.10 -1.12
C LEU A 75 -63.77 -6.15 -0.32
N THR A 76 -63.45 -5.07 0.34
CA THR A 76 -62.37 -5.02 1.33
C THR A 76 -62.87 -5.68 2.61
N PHE A 77 -62.47 -6.92 2.85
CA PHE A 77 -62.61 -7.56 4.17
C PHE A 77 -61.22 -7.82 4.72
N ARG A 78 -61.09 -7.78 6.04
CA ARG A 78 -59.90 -8.20 6.76
C ARG A 78 -60.11 -9.53 7.39
N ASN A 79 -59.18 -10.44 7.17
CA ASN A 79 -59.11 -11.71 7.87
C ASN A 79 -58.69 -11.48 9.32
N LEU A 80 -59.19 -12.32 10.22
CA LEU A 80 -58.89 -12.27 11.65
C LEU A 80 -58.02 -13.47 12.02
N PHE A 81 -56.87 -13.23 12.64
CA PHE A 81 -55.97 -14.29 13.08
C PHE A 81 -56.45 -14.87 14.41
N LEU A 82 -56.47 -16.19 14.53
CA LEU A 82 -56.89 -16.89 15.73
C LEU A 82 -55.64 -17.20 16.59
N HIS A 83 -55.55 -16.49 17.71
CA HIS A 83 -54.43 -16.71 18.66
C HIS A 83 -54.72 -17.85 19.63
N PRO A 84 -53.81 -18.84 19.77
CA PRO A 84 -53.96 -19.84 20.81
C PRO A 84 -53.67 -19.22 22.19
N LEU A 85 -54.64 -19.17 23.07
CA LEU A 85 -54.51 -18.64 24.42
C LEU A 85 -54.12 -19.73 25.41
N LYS A 86 -53.10 -19.49 26.20
CA LYS A 86 -52.61 -20.42 27.23
C LYS A 86 -53.60 -20.62 28.39
N LYS A 87 -54.33 -19.53 28.70
CA LYS A 87 -55.36 -19.49 29.77
C LYS A 87 -56.64 -18.85 29.23
N ALA A 88 -57.77 -19.19 29.80
CA ALA A 88 -59.01 -18.53 29.50
C ALA A 88 -58.99 -17.12 30.05
N PRO A 89 -59.24 -16.08 29.25
CA PRO A 89 -59.38 -14.70 29.72
C PRO A 89 -60.55 -14.57 30.68
N GLN A 90 -60.42 -13.68 31.66
CA GLN A 90 -61.56 -13.25 32.48
C GLN A 90 -62.30 -12.16 31.67
N LEU A 91 -63.64 -12.33 31.61
CA LEU A 91 -64.44 -11.37 30.88
C LEU A 91 -64.70 -10.15 31.78
N ASP A 92 -63.74 -9.25 31.84
CA ASP A 92 -63.77 -8.03 32.64
C ASP A 92 -63.56 -6.76 31.82
N GLY A 93 -63.32 -6.93 30.51
CA GLY A 93 -63.09 -5.82 29.58
C GLY A 93 -61.72 -5.23 29.63
N TYR A 94 -60.76 -5.75 30.42
CA TYR A 94 -59.37 -5.27 30.50
C TYR A 94 -58.47 -6.09 29.57
N ARG A 95 -57.20 -5.59 29.41
CA ARG A 95 -56.26 -6.15 28.43
C ARG A 95 -55.17 -7.02 29.08
N ASP A 96 -55.23 -7.28 30.37
CA ASP A 96 -54.15 -7.83 31.15
C ASP A 96 -53.73 -9.22 30.68
N GLU A 97 -54.64 -10.06 30.31
CA GLU A 97 -54.37 -11.40 29.81
C GLU A 97 -53.89 -11.41 28.35
N TRP A 98 -54.07 -10.30 27.64
CA TRP A 98 -53.77 -10.15 26.21
C TRP A 98 -52.41 -9.47 25.95
N VAL A 99 -51.66 -9.11 26.98
CA VAL A 99 -50.38 -8.40 26.88
C VAL A 99 -49.39 -9.11 25.94
N GLN A 100 -49.38 -10.43 25.94
CA GLN A 100 -48.51 -11.22 25.05
C GLN A 100 -48.84 -11.01 23.57
N HIS A 101 -50.04 -10.58 23.25
CA HIS A 101 -50.56 -10.38 21.89
C HIS A 101 -50.76 -8.89 21.53
N GLU A 102 -50.23 -7.95 22.35
CA GLU A 102 -50.45 -6.54 22.18
C GLU A 102 -49.99 -6.00 20.81
N ASN A 103 -48.95 -6.56 20.26
CA ASN A 103 -48.43 -6.21 18.93
C ASN A 103 -49.23 -6.80 17.76
N ASN A 104 -50.22 -7.63 18.04
CA ASN A 104 -50.98 -8.39 17.04
C ASN A 104 -52.42 -7.88 16.82
N PHE A 105 -52.77 -6.73 17.38
CA PHE A 105 -54.08 -6.13 17.14
C PHE A 105 -54.25 -5.78 15.67
N ILE A 106 -55.39 -6.17 15.11
CA ILE A 106 -55.84 -5.66 13.83
C ILE A 106 -56.47 -4.31 14.09
N VAL A 107 -55.91 -3.26 13.46
CA VAL A 107 -56.38 -1.90 13.63
C VAL A 107 -57.23 -1.50 12.44
N LEU A 108 -58.48 -1.09 12.72
CA LEU A 108 -59.41 -0.52 11.77
C LEU A 108 -59.50 0.98 12.05
N ARG A 109 -59.39 1.82 11.03
CA ARG A 109 -59.48 3.29 11.18
C ARG A 109 -60.48 3.88 10.23
N SER A 110 -61.20 4.91 10.67
CA SER A 110 -62.01 5.73 9.79
C SER A 110 -61.11 6.64 8.92
N VAL A 111 -61.68 7.13 7.83
CA VAL A 111 -60.95 8.00 6.87
C VAL A 111 -60.48 9.31 7.52
N ASP A 112 -61.24 9.79 8.49
CA ASP A 112 -60.94 11.02 9.24
C ASP A 112 -60.18 10.79 10.57
N ASP A 113 -59.76 9.55 10.82
CA ASP A 113 -58.99 9.12 12.00
C ASP A 113 -59.67 9.37 13.36
N ARG A 114 -60.98 9.65 13.36
CA ARG A 114 -61.74 9.89 14.58
C ARG A 114 -62.16 8.64 15.29
N LEU A 115 -62.51 7.58 14.54
CA LEU A 115 -62.88 6.27 15.06
C LEU A 115 -61.78 5.25 14.75
N GLU A 116 -61.22 4.63 15.75
CA GLU A 116 -60.23 3.55 15.64
C GLU A 116 -60.76 2.34 16.44
N ALA A 117 -60.81 1.18 15.81
CA ALA A 117 -61.10 -0.07 16.50
C ALA A 117 -59.94 -1.02 16.40
N ARG A 118 -59.55 -1.61 17.50
CA ARG A 118 -58.52 -2.64 17.66
C ARG A 118 -59.16 -3.96 17.95
N VAL A 119 -58.83 -4.98 17.23
CA VAL A 119 -59.46 -6.32 17.35
C VAL A 119 -58.40 -7.38 17.55
N LEU A 120 -58.63 -8.23 18.55
CA LEU A 120 -57.89 -9.49 18.75
C LEU A 120 -58.91 -10.64 18.88
N LEU A 121 -58.58 -11.77 18.25
CA LEU A 121 -59.34 -13.02 18.35
C LEU A 121 -58.47 -14.13 18.92
N GLY A 122 -58.89 -14.77 20.00
CA GLY A 122 -58.17 -15.85 20.64
C GLY A 122 -59.04 -17.07 20.87
N GLN A 123 -58.43 -18.23 21.04
CA GLN A 123 -59.11 -19.48 21.39
C GLN A 123 -58.50 -20.11 22.63
N HIS A 124 -59.37 -20.51 23.55
CA HIS A 124 -59.00 -21.40 24.64
C HIS A 124 -60.05 -22.49 24.81
N GLY A 125 -59.61 -23.72 24.68
CA GLY A 125 -60.50 -24.87 24.71
C GLY A 125 -61.59 -24.80 23.63
N ARG A 126 -62.85 -24.92 24.07
CA ARG A 126 -64.03 -24.87 23.16
C ARG A 126 -64.60 -23.46 22.90
N TYR A 127 -63.93 -22.40 23.41
CA TYR A 127 -64.46 -21.05 23.30
C TYR A 127 -63.50 -20.18 22.51
N LEU A 128 -64.07 -19.27 21.74
CA LEU A 128 -63.43 -18.13 21.14
C LEU A 128 -63.62 -16.92 22.08
N TYR A 129 -62.59 -16.11 22.11
CA TYR A 129 -62.55 -14.87 22.87
C TYR A 129 -62.21 -13.71 21.92
N LEU A 130 -62.98 -12.65 21.99
CA LEU A 130 -62.73 -11.41 21.20
C LEU A 130 -62.46 -10.30 22.17
N LEU A 131 -61.29 -9.66 22.04
CA LEU A 131 -61.02 -8.39 22.69
C LEU A 131 -61.09 -7.27 21.65
N LEU A 132 -61.96 -6.31 21.91
CA LEU A 132 -62.19 -5.17 21.07
C LEU A 132 -61.90 -3.91 21.87
N GLY A 133 -61.05 -3.02 21.36
CA GLY A 133 -60.77 -1.71 21.93
C GLY A 133 -61.18 -0.62 20.94
N VAL A 134 -62.12 0.20 21.29
CA VAL A 134 -62.61 1.23 20.40
C VAL A 134 -62.28 2.60 20.97
N LYS A 135 -61.58 3.40 20.19
CA LYS A 135 -61.30 4.79 20.50
C LYS A 135 -62.48 5.64 19.99
N ASP A 136 -63.27 6.12 20.96
CA ASP A 136 -64.45 6.91 20.73
C ASP A 136 -64.54 7.97 21.84
N PRO A 137 -64.45 9.28 21.52
CA PRO A 137 -64.45 10.32 22.52
C PRO A 137 -65.73 10.45 23.31
N GLU A 138 -66.85 9.96 22.76
CA GLU A 138 -68.19 10.18 23.35
C GLU A 138 -69.09 8.96 23.22
N VAL A 139 -68.92 8.00 24.13
CA VAL A 139 -69.66 6.73 24.14
C VAL A 139 -71.12 6.95 24.56
N ARG A 140 -72.09 6.48 23.77
CA ARG A 140 -73.51 6.58 24.06
C ARG A 140 -74.18 5.21 24.25
N TYR A 141 -74.99 5.12 25.25
CA TYR A 141 -75.67 3.90 25.66
C TYR A 141 -77.13 3.92 25.32
N GLY A 142 -77.85 2.78 25.37
CA GLY A 142 -79.26 2.67 25.17
C GLY A 142 -79.67 2.58 23.72
N GLU A 143 -80.99 2.70 23.48
CA GLU A 143 -81.58 2.58 22.15
C GLU A 143 -81.10 3.67 21.22
N GLY A 144 -80.46 3.29 20.09
CA GLY A 144 -79.82 4.21 19.17
C GLY A 144 -78.38 4.63 19.56
N GLY A 145 -77.84 4.14 20.65
CA GLY A 145 -76.45 4.37 21.05
C GLY A 145 -75.45 3.53 20.26
N ASP A 146 -74.19 3.54 20.72
CA ASP A 146 -73.07 2.84 20.10
C ASP A 146 -73.29 1.31 20.13
N ALA A 147 -72.89 0.63 19.07
CA ALA A 147 -73.12 -0.80 18.92
C ALA A 147 -72.01 -1.52 18.19
N VAL A 148 -71.83 -2.78 18.53
CA VAL A 148 -70.96 -3.71 17.81
C VAL A 148 -71.82 -4.82 17.24
N ASP A 149 -71.74 -4.99 15.92
CA ASP A 149 -72.41 -6.04 15.20
C ASP A 149 -71.44 -7.16 14.86
N LEU A 150 -71.84 -8.41 15.08
CA LEU A 150 -71.12 -9.60 14.64
C LEU A 150 -71.92 -10.33 13.58
N ALA A 151 -71.29 -10.66 12.47
CA ALA A 151 -71.87 -11.54 11.45
C ALA A 151 -70.95 -12.72 11.19
N PHE A 152 -71.48 -13.93 11.22
CA PHE A 152 -70.76 -15.14 10.95
C PHE A 152 -71.63 -16.18 10.26
N ILE A 153 -70.98 -17.22 9.73
CA ILE A 153 -71.66 -18.38 9.15
C ILE A 153 -71.72 -19.48 10.21
N ASP A 154 -72.92 -19.99 10.49
CA ASP A 154 -73.10 -21.10 11.42
C ASP A 154 -72.73 -22.44 10.78
N GLN A 155 -72.77 -23.55 11.56
CA GLN A 155 -72.43 -24.87 11.08
C GLN A 155 -73.33 -25.39 9.97
N ASP A 156 -74.59 -24.86 9.86
CA ASP A 156 -75.53 -25.19 8.81
C ASP A 156 -75.33 -24.34 7.55
N GLY A 157 -74.29 -23.50 7.50
CA GLY A 157 -74.00 -22.59 6.37
C GLY A 157 -74.93 -21.36 6.34
N ARG A 158 -75.67 -21.07 7.40
CA ARG A 158 -76.60 -19.93 7.48
C ARG A 158 -75.83 -18.70 8.06
N LEU A 159 -76.14 -17.53 7.48
CA LEU A 159 -75.59 -16.28 8.00
C LEU A 159 -76.38 -15.86 9.25
N LYS A 160 -75.68 -15.73 10.37
CA LYS A 160 -76.17 -15.20 11.64
C LYS A 160 -75.64 -13.77 11.84
N HIS A 161 -76.52 -12.92 12.39
CA HIS A 161 -76.19 -11.52 12.67
C HIS A 161 -76.65 -11.17 14.08
N TYR A 162 -75.66 -10.81 14.92
CA TYR A 162 -75.89 -10.42 16.31
C TYR A 162 -75.45 -8.98 16.54
N ARG A 163 -76.20 -8.26 17.40
CA ARG A 163 -75.90 -6.89 17.84
C ARG A 163 -75.64 -6.89 19.35
N ILE A 164 -74.59 -6.21 19.75
CA ILE A 164 -74.21 -5.88 21.12
C ILE A 164 -74.40 -4.39 21.27
N GLN A 165 -75.35 -3.99 22.11
CA GLN A 165 -75.68 -2.59 22.36
C GLN A 165 -76.01 -2.48 23.87
N PRO A 166 -75.08 -1.93 24.68
CA PRO A 166 -75.27 -1.87 26.12
C PRO A 166 -76.25 -0.75 26.50
N GLU A 167 -77.05 -0.98 27.53
CA GLU A 167 -77.85 0.07 28.17
C GLU A 167 -77.02 0.86 29.17
N THR A 168 -76.00 0.24 29.78
CA THR A 168 -75.02 0.79 30.72
C THR A 168 -73.69 -0.01 30.57
N PRO A 169 -72.54 0.56 30.99
CA PRO A 169 -71.34 -0.24 31.12
C PRO A 169 -71.55 -1.50 31.97
N GLY A 170 -70.90 -2.58 31.60
CA GLY A 170 -70.98 -3.84 32.33
C GLY A 170 -71.29 -5.03 31.47
N TRP A 171 -71.94 -6.01 32.01
CA TRP A 171 -72.22 -7.27 31.38
C TRP A 171 -73.18 -7.13 30.19
N VAL A 172 -72.81 -7.70 29.05
CA VAL A 172 -73.58 -7.62 27.82
C VAL A 172 -73.88 -9.00 27.23
N VAL A 173 -75.04 -9.07 26.57
CA VAL A 173 -75.46 -10.23 25.84
C VAL A 173 -75.85 -9.82 24.42
N ALA A 174 -75.38 -10.55 23.42
CA ALA A 174 -75.65 -10.27 22.03
C ALA A 174 -77.12 -10.61 21.67
N ARG A 175 -77.78 -9.75 20.94
CA ARG A 175 -79.21 -9.99 20.41
C ARG A 175 -79.11 -10.41 18.96
N ASN A 176 -79.88 -11.47 18.59
CA ASN A 176 -80.00 -11.89 17.19
C ASN A 176 -80.92 -10.99 16.46
N LEU A 177 -80.46 -10.31 15.43
CA LEU A 177 -81.29 -9.29 14.69
C LEU A 177 -82.32 -9.96 13.79
N ARG A 178 -82.16 -11.18 13.33
CA ARG A 178 -83.15 -11.88 12.48
C ARG A 178 -84.28 -12.56 13.27
N GLU A 179 -84.03 -12.96 14.48
CA GLU A 179 -85.03 -13.53 15.37
C GLU A 179 -85.90 -12.44 16.05
N ALA A 180 -85.39 -11.20 16.09
CA ALA A 180 -86.12 -10.05 16.60
C ALA A 180 -87.29 -9.64 15.70
N GLU A 181 -87.29 -10.00 14.39
CA GLU A 181 -88.34 -9.71 13.43
C GLU A 181 -89.49 -10.73 13.47
N SER A 182 -89.38 -11.85 14.15
CA SER A 182 -90.43 -12.86 14.32
C SER A 182 -90.31 -13.58 15.66
N PRO A 183 -90.87 -13.00 16.74
CA PRO A 183 -90.86 -13.67 18.04
C PRO A 183 -91.90 -14.78 18.06
N ALA A 184 -91.51 -16.02 17.72
CA ALA A 184 -92.49 -17.14 17.75
C ALA A 184 -92.79 -17.59 19.18
N ASP A 185 -92.05 -17.26 20.21
CA ASP A 185 -92.35 -17.55 21.60
C ASP A 185 -91.57 -16.57 22.54
N GLY A 186 -92.24 -15.59 23.07
CA GLY A 186 -91.81 -14.49 23.94
C GLY A 186 -90.78 -14.73 25.05
N ARG A 187 -89.85 -15.64 24.84
CA ARG A 187 -88.66 -15.83 25.66
C ARG A 187 -87.45 -15.34 24.88
N PRO A 188 -86.65 -14.43 25.46
CA PRO A 188 -85.35 -14.12 24.84
C PRO A 188 -84.53 -15.44 24.82
N GLY A 189 -84.32 -15.97 23.59
CA GLY A 189 -83.49 -17.15 23.43
C GLY A 189 -82.12 -16.94 24.10
N GLU A 190 -81.67 -17.91 24.85
CA GLU A 190 -80.35 -17.89 25.48
C GLU A 190 -79.29 -17.74 24.37
N THR A 191 -78.82 -16.54 24.20
CA THR A 191 -77.75 -16.27 23.21
C THR A 191 -76.41 -16.77 23.76
N PRO A 192 -75.66 -17.52 22.98
CA PRO A 192 -74.42 -18.14 23.45
C PRO A 192 -73.26 -17.12 23.49
N ILE A 193 -73.48 -15.85 23.08
CA ILE A 193 -72.47 -14.79 22.99
C ILE A 193 -72.66 -13.85 24.17
N ARG A 194 -71.69 -13.80 25.06
CA ARG A 194 -71.70 -13.02 26.30
C ARG A 194 -70.36 -12.29 26.47
N GLY A 195 -70.36 -11.16 27.19
CA GLY A 195 -69.13 -10.44 27.48
C GLY A 195 -69.29 -9.24 28.41
N GLU A 196 -68.28 -8.48 28.55
CA GLU A 196 -68.19 -7.31 29.39
C GLU A 196 -67.85 -6.07 28.54
N TRP A 197 -68.61 -5.01 28.68
CA TRP A 197 -68.38 -3.72 28.07
C TRP A 197 -67.88 -2.75 29.12
N GLN A 198 -66.62 -2.27 28.97
CA GLN A 198 -66.00 -1.36 29.90
C GLN A 198 -65.68 -0.03 29.23
N SER A 199 -66.06 1.08 29.85
CA SER A 199 -65.77 2.41 29.40
C SER A 199 -64.48 2.97 30.02
N HIS A 200 -63.75 3.69 29.26
CA HIS A 200 -62.52 4.40 29.69
C HIS A 200 -62.43 5.78 29.03
N ALA A 201 -61.45 6.58 29.45
CA ALA A 201 -61.36 7.98 29.03
C ALA A 201 -61.20 8.21 27.51
N GLU A 202 -60.71 7.20 26.75
CA GLU A 202 -60.51 7.32 25.31
C GLU A 202 -61.59 6.58 24.48
N GLY A 203 -62.57 5.96 25.14
CA GLY A 203 -63.58 5.17 24.47
C GLY A 203 -64.06 3.99 25.29
N TYR A 204 -64.13 2.80 24.68
CA TYR A 204 -64.57 1.58 25.34
C TYR A 204 -63.75 0.35 24.95
N SER A 205 -63.72 -0.64 25.82
CA SER A 205 -63.30 -1.99 25.51
C SER A 205 -64.48 -2.96 25.66
N LEU A 206 -64.46 -3.99 24.84
CA LEU A 206 -65.47 -5.02 24.84
C LEU A 206 -64.78 -6.39 24.75
N GLU A 207 -65.00 -7.21 25.73
CA GLU A 207 -64.52 -8.55 25.74
C GLU A 207 -65.68 -9.54 25.61
N LEU A 208 -65.61 -10.39 24.58
CA LEU A 208 -66.66 -11.34 24.26
C LEU A 208 -66.18 -12.78 24.29
N ARG A 209 -67.05 -13.69 24.76
CA ARG A 209 -66.87 -15.13 24.66
C ARG A 209 -67.97 -15.73 23.83
N LEU A 210 -67.62 -16.61 22.88
CA LEU A 210 -68.56 -17.35 22.04
C LEU A 210 -68.09 -18.82 21.86
N PRO A 211 -68.97 -19.82 21.82
CA PRO A 211 -68.58 -21.17 21.54
C PRO A 211 -68.01 -21.35 20.15
N ARG A 212 -66.86 -22.00 19.97
CA ARG A 212 -66.28 -22.29 18.65
C ARG A 212 -67.25 -23.06 17.74
N ALA A 213 -68.08 -23.93 18.36
CA ALA A 213 -69.06 -24.78 17.65
C ALA A 213 -70.21 -24.01 16.98
N ILE A 214 -70.45 -22.75 17.27
CA ILE A 214 -71.55 -21.98 16.63
C ILE A 214 -71.23 -21.37 15.31
N LEU A 215 -69.93 -21.27 14.95
CA LEU A 215 -69.49 -20.65 13.71
C LEU A 215 -68.49 -21.54 12.95
N GLN A 216 -68.44 -21.35 11.64
CA GLN A 216 -67.47 -21.97 10.74
C GLN A 216 -66.16 -21.15 10.73
N ASP A 217 -65.72 -20.75 9.57
CA ASP A 217 -64.41 -20.07 9.34
C ASP A 217 -64.55 -18.62 8.97
N ARG A 218 -65.77 -18.02 9.03
CA ARG A 218 -66.02 -16.64 8.60
C ARG A 218 -66.67 -15.83 9.70
N LEU A 219 -66.06 -14.63 9.95
CA LEU A 219 -66.50 -13.69 10.95
C LEU A 219 -66.21 -12.26 10.47
N SER A 220 -67.19 -11.37 10.59
CA SER A 220 -67.02 -9.94 10.40
C SER A 220 -67.57 -9.17 11.56
N LEU A 221 -66.89 -8.07 11.87
CA LEU A 221 -67.26 -7.13 12.92
C LEU A 221 -67.59 -5.79 12.28
N ARG A 222 -68.60 -5.10 12.83
CA ARG A 222 -68.97 -3.75 12.46
C ARG A 222 -69.16 -2.91 13.73
N PHE A 223 -68.48 -1.81 13.80
CA PHE A 223 -68.54 -0.85 14.89
C PHE A 223 -69.34 0.34 14.41
N PHE A 224 -70.38 0.71 15.15
CA PHE A 224 -71.27 1.83 14.87
C PHE A 224 -71.12 2.87 15.95
N ASP A 225 -70.66 4.07 15.58
CA ASP A 225 -70.68 5.25 16.42
C ASP A 225 -71.97 6.05 16.12
N SER A 226 -72.78 6.18 17.14
CA SER A 226 -74.13 6.80 17.05
C SER A 226 -74.01 8.30 16.90
N GLN A 227 -72.99 8.96 17.35
CA GLN A 227 -72.84 10.41 17.26
C GLN A 227 -72.40 10.87 15.86
N SER A 228 -71.32 10.32 15.32
CA SER A 228 -70.82 10.64 14.00
C SER A 228 -71.54 9.89 12.89
N ARG A 229 -72.38 8.90 13.24
CA ARG A 229 -73.03 7.93 12.34
C ARG A 229 -71.97 7.20 11.48
N GLN A 230 -70.71 7.11 11.94
CA GLN A 230 -69.67 6.41 11.24
C GLN A 230 -69.75 4.90 11.51
N VAL A 231 -69.25 4.17 10.54
CA VAL A 231 -69.19 2.70 10.60
C VAL A 231 -67.79 2.24 10.25
N LEU A 232 -67.13 1.57 11.18
CA LEU A 232 -65.96 0.78 10.88
C LEU A 232 -66.35 -0.70 10.75
N ALA A 233 -65.74 -1.39 9.79
CA ALA A 233 -66.02 -2.81 9.65
C ALA A 233 -64.80 -3.58 9.20
N SER A 234 -64.59 -4.78 9.73
CA SER A 234 -63.59 -5.73 9.26
C SER A 234 -64.01 -6.39 7.92
N GLY A 235 -65.25 -6.26 7.54
CA GLY A 235 -65.84 -6.74 6.28
C GLY A 235 -67.29 -6.35 6.15
N ARG A 236 -67.96 -6.65 5.02
CA ARG A 236 -69.39 -6.43 4.88
C ARG A 236 -70.14 -7.52 5.65
N LEU A 237 -71.23 -7.18 6.26
CA LEU A 237 -72.08 -8.17 6.98
C LEU A 237 -72.95 -9.01 6.02
N TYR A 238 -73.08 -8.60 4.77
CA TYR A 238 -73.78 -9.24 3.68
C TYR A 238 -73.11 -9.02 2.33
N PRO A 239 -73.11 -9.97 1.37
CA PRO A 239 -73.47 -11.38 1.53
C PRO A 239 -72.45 -12.21 2.35
N ALA A 240 -72.77 -13.45 2.66
CA ALA A 240 -71.89 -14.36 3.41
C ALA A 240 -70.48 -14.47 2.81
N THR A 241 -70.31 -14.34 1.50
CA THR A 241 -69.02 -14.38 0.81
C THR A 241 -68.15 -13.12 1.05
N ALA A 242 -68.74 -12.06 1.62
CA ALA A 242 -68.02 -10.82 1.93
C ALA A 242 -67.54 -10.72 3.39
N LEU A 243 -67.78 -11.77 4.18
CA LEU A 243 -67.20 -11.89 5.53
C LEU A 243 -65.72 -12.23 5.49
N GLY A 244 -64.96 -11.64 6.42
CA GLY A 244 -63.57 -12.00 6.63
C GLY A 244 -63.43 -13.45 7.11
N ARG A 245 -62.31 -14.08 6.81
CA ARG A 245 -62.01 -15.43 7.31
C ARG A 245 -61.28 -15.39 8.67
N ILE A 246 -61.53 -16.40 9.46
CA ILE A 246 -60.72 -16.71 10.62
C ILE A 246 -59.53 -17.54 10.11
N VAL A 247 -58.32 -17.01 10.29
CA VAL A 247 -57.07 -17.60 9.85
C VAL A 247 -56.42 -18.27 11.04
N GLU A 248 -56.27 -19.58 10.96
CA GLU A 248 -55.60 -20.39 11.95
C GLU A 248 -54.17 -20.76 11.48
N PRO A 249 -53.20 -20.89 12.38
CA PRO A 249 -51.89 -21.45 11.99
C PRO A 249 -52.06 -22.83 11.35
N ALA A 250 -51.48 -23.00 10.16
CA ALA A 250 -51.59 -24.24 9.40
C ALA A 250 -50.49 -25.22 9.81
N THR A 251 -50.75 -26.11 10.77
CA THR A 251 -49.75 -27.09 11.28
C THR A 251 -49.13 -27.91 10.15
N GLN A 252 -49.89 -28.27 9.13
CA GLN A 252 -49.36 -28.99 7.96
C GLN A 252 -48.31 -28.16 7.19
N LEU A 253 -48.50 -26.84 7.06
CA LEU A 253 -47.52 -25.96 6.42
C LEU A 253 -46.27 -25.81 7.31
N GLU A 254 -46.42 -25.79 8.64
CA GLU A 254 -45.29 -25.73 9.56
C GLU A 254 -44.41 -26.96 9.47
N GLU A 255 -45.00 -28.15 9.39
CA GLU A 255 -44.27 -29.44 9.20
C GLU A 255 -43.50 -29.42 7.87
N ILE A 256 -44.12 -29.01 6.76
CA ILE A 256 -43.46 -28.93 5.45
C ILE A 256 -42.34 -27.90 5.47
N LEU A 257 -42.56 -26.75 6.09
CA LEU A 257 -41.55 -25.74 6.22
C LEU A 257 -40.36 -26.19 7.07
N ALA A 258 -40.60 -26.96 8.13
CA ALA A 258 -39.54 -27.46 8.99
C ALA A 258 -38.54 -28.33 8.21
N ASP A 259 -39.03 -29.14 7.27
CA ASP A 259 -38.22 -30.02 6.43
C ASP A 259 -37.40 -29.29 5.38
N VAL A 260 -37.89 -28.12 4.92
CA VAL A 260 -37.29 -27.35 3.81
C VAL A 260 -36.45 -26.15 4.30
N THR A 261 -36.59 -25.79 5.57
CA THR A 261 -35.91 -24.60 6.13
C THR A 261 -34.43 -24.88 6.36
N PRO A 262 -33.50 -24.10 5.74
CA PRO A 262 -32.07 -24.27 5.99
C PRO A 262 -31.72 -23.92 7.45
N PRO A 263 -30.59 -24.46 7.97
CA PRO A 263 -30.13 -24.12 9.32
C PRO A 263 -29.81 -22.60 9.42
N ALA A 264 -30.02 -22.05 10.62
CA ALA A 264 -29.86 -20.63 10.93
C ALA A 264 -30.70 -19.68 10.06
N THR A 265 -31.81 -20.15 9.54
CA THR A 265 -32.77 -19.43 8.73
C THR A 265 -34.14 -19.49 9.39
N ARG A 266 -34.90 -18.41 9.31
CA ARG A 266 -36.31 -18.36 9.73
C ARG A 266 -37.18 -18.13 8.51
N VAL A 267 -38.21 -18.91 8.31
CA VAL A 267 -39.12 -18.83 7.19
C VAL A 267 -40.54 -18.54 7.69
N TRP A 268 -41.18 -17.60 7.06
CA TRP A 268 -42.59 -17.25 7.32
C TRP A 268 -43.38 -17.41 6.03
N VAL A 269 -44.56 -17.93 6.16
CA VAL A 269 -45.55 -17.98 5.07
C VAL A 269 -46.75 -17.17 5.48
N THR A 270 -47.15 -16.23 4.61
CA THR A 270 -48.30 -15.36 4.85
C THR A 270 -49.36 -15.59 3.81
N ASP A 271 -50.61 -15.22 4.17
CA ASP A 271 -51.67 -15.07 3.21
C ASP A 271 -51.56 -13.77 2.39
N HIS A 272 -52.50 -13.51 1.49
CA HIS A 272 -52.55 -12.32 0.64
C HIS A 272 -52.78 -11.00 1.43
N GLN A 273 -53.12 -11.07 2.72
CA GLN A 273 -53.26 -9.92 3.62
C GLN A 273 -52.09 -9.75 4.58
N GLY A 274 -51.08 -10.60 4.48
CA GLY A 274 -49.89 -10.55 5.35
C GLY A 274 -50.05 -11.27 6.70
N LEU A 275 -51.13 -12.04 6.90
CA LEU A 275 -51.35 -12.88 8.08
C LEU A 275 -50.45 -14.11 8.00
N VAL A 276 -49.79 -14.44 9.07
CA VAL A 276 -48.89 -15.57 9.16
C VAL A 276 -49.67 -16.89 9.22
N LEU A 277 -49.50 -17.75 8.22
CA LEU A 277 -50.11 -19.08 8.14
C LEU A 277 -49.20 -20.13 8.78
N ALA A 278 -47.87 -20.01 8.59
CA ALA A 278 -46.89 -20.92 9.11
C ALA A 278 -45.56 -20.28 9.32
N LYS A 279 -44.79 -20.76 10.24
CA LYS A 279 -43.40 -20.35 10.49
C LYS A 279 -42.53 -21.58 10.80
N ALA A 280 -41.26 -21.54 10.40
CA ALA A 280 -40.27 -22.55 10.72
C ALA A 280 -38.87 -21.96 10.88
N GLY A 281 -38.03 -22.68 11.59
CA GLY A 281 -36.64 -22.27 11.84
C GLY A 281 -36.50 -21.19 12.91
N ARG A 282 -35.24 -20.85 13.22
CA ARG A 282 -34.90 -19.91 14.27
C ARG A 282 -33.72 -19.05 13.82
N LEU A 283 -33.76 -17.74 14.10
CA LEU A 283 -32.63 -16.85 13.95
C LEU A 283 -31.81 -16.86 15.22
N ASP A 284 -30.53 -17.16 15.08
CA ASP A 284 -29.58 -17.04 16.18
C ASP A 284 -28.97 -15.63 16.16
N VAL A 285 -29.71 -14.67 16.71
CA VAL A 285 -29.34 -13.25 16.74
C VAL A 285 -28.26 -12.99 17.80
N ASP A 286 -28.24 -13.81 18.85
CA ASP A 286 -27.36 -13.69 20.02
C ASP A 286 -26.14 -14.62 19.98
N ALA A 287 -25.93 -15.36 18.87
CA ALA A 287 -24.73 -16.19 18.75
C ALA A 287 -23.48 -15.35 19.01
N PRO A 288 -22.71 -15.66 20.06
CA PRO A 288 -21.48 -14.93 20.32
C PRO A 288 -20.58 -15.09 19.11
N LEU A 289 -20.13 -13.96 18.56
CA LEU A 289 -19.00 -13.95 17.64
C LEU A 289 -17.91 -14.78 18.30
N SER A 290 -17.57 -15.93 17.73
CA SER A 290 -16.73 -16.98 18.32
C SER A 290 -15.59 -16.41 19.16
N ALA A 291 -15.45 -16.94 20.40
CA ALA A 291 -14.53 -16.47 21.43
C ALA A 291 -13.03 -16.57 21.05
N ASP A 292 -12.71 -17.11 19.90
CA ASP A 292 -11.36 -17.40 19.41
C ASP A 292 -10.82 -16.35 18.42
N GLN A 293 -11.30 -15.10 18.52
CA GLN A 293 -10.73 -14.04 17.68
C GLN A 293 -9.37 -13.59 18.24
N PRO A 294 -8.28 -13.65 17.46
CA PRO A 294 -7.01 -13.08 17.87
C PRO A 294 -7.23 -11.60 18.17
N ARG A 295 -6.93 -11.19 19.41
CA ARG A 295 -7.08 -9.82 19.86
C ARG A 295 -6.13 -8.94 19.06
N MET A 296 -6.64 -8.32 18.02
CA MET A 296 -5.92 -7.21 17.35
C MET A 296 -5.72 -6.04 18.33
N PRO A 297 -4.61 -5.31 18.21
CA PRO A 297 -4.44 -4.06 18.95
C PRO A 297 -5.64 -3.15 18.73
N TRP A 298 -6.17 -2.57 19.81
CA TRP A 298 -7.40 -1.77 19.82
C TRP A 298 -7.41 -0.65 18.78
N PHE A 299 -6.26 0.01 18.50
CA PHE A 299 -6.14 1.08 17.52
C PHE A 299 -6.34 0.63 16.06
N ILE A 300 -5.99 -0.64 15.74
CA ILE A 300 -6.24 -1.22 14.41
C ILE A 300 -7.73 -1.56 14.28
N GLN A 301 -8.33 -2.05 15.35
CA GLN A 301 -9.75 -2.37 15.39
C GLN A 301 -10.63 -1.13 15.23
N ASP A 302 -10.28 -0.02 15.90
CA ASP A 302 -10.98 1.25 15.77
C ASP A 302 -10.80 1.87 14.39
N LEU A 303 -9.62 1.75 13.79
CA LEU A 303 -9.36 2.22 12.43
C LEU A 303 -10.20 1.45 11.39
N ILE A 304 -10.29 0.12 11.52
CA ILE A 304 -11.10 -0.73 10.65
C ILE A 304 -12.60 -0.41 10.83
N LEU A 305 -13.05 -0.24 12.08
CA LEU A 305 -14.43 0.10 12.39
C LEU A 305 -14.85 1.51 11.92
N ALA A 306 -13.90 2.45 11.87
CA ALA A 306 -14.15 3.81 11.35
C ALA A 306 -14.26 3.86 9.81
N VAL A 307 -13.70 2.87 9.13
CA VAL A 307 -13.59 2.83 7.67
C VAL A 307 -14.67 1.97 7.01
N LEU A 308 -15.31 1.04 7.76
CA LEU A 308 -16.40 0.21 7.21
C LEU A 308 -17.75 0.94 7.29
N PRO A 309 -18.44 1.16 6.15
CA PRO A 309 -19.79 1.73 6.15
C PRO A 309 -20.77 0.78 6.83
N ARG A 310 -21.64 1.33 7.67
CA ARG A 310 -22.76 0.62 8.31
C ARG A 310 -24.05 0.98 7.59
N ASP A 311 -24.32 0.31 6.47
CA ASP A 311 -25.54 0.52 5.69
C ASP A 311 -26.65 -0.44 6.11
N ALA A 312 -27.10 -0.39 7.36
CA ALA A 312 -28.28 -1.13 7.78
C ALA A 312 -29.24 -0.20 8.51
N GLU A 313 -30.51 -0.16 8.07
CA GLU A 313 -31.55 0.57 8.76
C GLU A 313 -31.83 -0.07 10.13
N ALA A 314 -31.84 0.77 11.17
CA ALA A 314 -32.26 0.34 12.49
C ALA A 314 -33.79 0.17 12.48
N VAL A 315 -34.25 -1.06 12.38
CA VAL A 315 -35.69 -1.40 12.35
C VAL A 315 -36.00 -2.30 13.55
N ALA A 316 -37.23 -2.14 14.08
CA ALA A 316 -37.71 -3.00 15.14
C ALA A 316 -37.65 -4.49 14.75
N ASP A 317 -37.21 -5.33 15.67
CA ASP A 317 -37.12 -6.78 15.43
C ASP A 317 -38.51 -7.37 15.26
N LEU A 318 -38.65 -8.38 14.36
CA LEU A 318 -39.86 -9.15 14.24
C LEU A 318 -39.97 -10.10 15.43
N SER A 319 -40.97 -9.86 16.28
CA SER A 319 -41.25 -10.75 17.39
C SER A 319 -41.59 -12.16 16.89
N GLU A 320 -41.15 -13.20 17.59
CA GLU A 320 -41.50 -14.58 17.26
C GLU A 320 -43.03 -14.81 17.27
N ASP A 321 -43.77 -14.03 18.03
CA ASP A 321 -45.24 -14.16 18.16
C ASP A 321 -46.01 -13.20 17.19
N GLN A 322 -45.29 -12.58 16.26
CA GLN A 322 -45.95 -11.69 15.30
C GLN A 322 -46.78 -12.46 14.30
N THR A 323 -48.06 -12.08 14.18
CA THR A 323 -49.03 -12.74 13.31
C THR A 323 -49.35 -11.96 12.05
N HIS A 324 -48.79 -10.74 11.92
CA HIS A 324 -48.99 -9.86 10.79
C HIS A 324 -47.62 -9.33 10.32
N LEU A 325 -47.30 -9.53 9.06
CA LEU A 325 -46.07 -9.07 8.49
C LEU A 325 -46.29 -7.96 7.47
N PHE A 326 -46.11 -6.71 7.87
CA PHE A 326 -46.15 -5.52 7.00
C PHE A 326 -44.75 -4.88 6.87
N ILE A 327 -43.77 -5.69 6.53
CA ILE A 327 -42.42 -5.18 6.19
C ILE A 327 -42.32 -5.01 4.66
N ALA A 328 -41.48 -4.09 4.23
CA ALA A 328 -41.35 -3.72 2.82
C ALA A 328 -41.18 -4.93 1.87
N PRO A 329 -40.32 -5.96 2.15
CA PRO A 329 -40.19 -7.13 1.28
C PRO A 329 -41.49 -7.93 1.13
N VAL A 330 -42.28 -8.08 2.21
CA VAL A 330 -43.56 -8.81 2.15
C VAL A 330 -44.57 -8.04 1.37
N VAL A 331 -44.69 -6.72 1.56
CA VAL A 331 -45.62 -5.85 0.81
C VAL A 331 -45.32 -5.89 -0.69
N GLU A 332 -44.06 -5.83 -1.08
CA GLU A 332 -43.63 -5.96 -2.47
C GLU A 332 -43.96 -7.37 -3.03
N ALA A 333 -43.68 -8.42 -2.25
CA ALA A 333 -44.02 -9.77 -2.67
C ALA A 333 -45.49 -9.98 -2.85
N LEU A 334 -46.34 -9.45 -1.97
CA LEU A 334 -47.80 -9.47 -2.12
C LEU A 334 -48.31 -8.70 -3.35
N SER A 335 -47.54 -7.67 -3.80
CA SER A 335 -47.76 -7.01 -5.08
C SER A 335 -47.27 -7.80 -6.31
N GLY A 336 -46.67 -8.96 -6.11
CA GLY A 336 -46.17 -9.86 -7.15
C GLY A 336 -44.71 -9.69 -7.53
N ARG A 337 -43.93 -8.84 -6.83
CA ARG A 337 -42.51 -8.58 -7.07
C ARG A 337 -41.65 -9.10 -5.91
N PRO A 338 -40.66 -9.96 -6.16
CA PRO A 338 -39.77 -10.36 -5.12
C PRO A 338 -38.92 -9.16 -4.65
N ALA A 339 -38.61 -9.10 -3.35
CA ALA A 339 -37.83 -8.03 -2.75
C ALA A 339 -36.97 -8.52 -1.60
N SER A 340 -35.88 -7.79 -1.31
CA SER A 340 -35.01 -8.06 -0.16
C SER A 340 -34.78 -6.78 0.64
N LEU A 341 -34.46 -6.94 1.93
CA LEU A 341 -34.17 -5.85 2.84
C LEU A 341 -33.12 -6.31 3.86
N ARG A 342 -32.16 -5.44 4.13
CA ARG A 342 -31.19 -5.61 5.23
C ARG A 342 -31.61 -4.73 6.39
N ARG A 343 -31.71 -5.32 7.58
CA ARG A 343 -32.10 -4.62 8.79
C ARG A 343 -31.20 -4.96 9.96
N GLN A 344 -30.96 -3.99 10.82
CA GLN A 344 -30.24 -4.20 12.06
C GLN A 344 -31.24 -4.16 13.21
N PRO A 345 -31.43 -5.25 13.96
CA PRO A 345 -32.27 -5.26 15.14
C PRO A 345 -31.78 -4.25 16.17
N GLN A 346 -32.71 -3.59 16.88
CA GLN A 346 -32.36 -2.66 17.97
C GLN A 346 -31.62 -3.34 19.11
N ARG A 347 -31.84 -4.63 19.32
CA ARG A 347 -31.14 -5.48 20.29
C ARG A 347 -30.28 -6.49 19.51
N GLY A 348 -28.96 -6.32 19.56
CA GLY A 348 -28.02 -7.22 18.90
C GLY A 348 -27.10 -6.51 17.90
N LYS A 349 -25.96 -7.14 17.60
CA LYS A 349 -24.96 -6.66 16.61
C LYS A 349 -25.13 -7.31 15.24
N ALA A 350 -26.04 -8.27 15.15
CA ALA A 350 -26.27 -9.06 13.95
C ALA A 350 -27.11 -8.29 12.92
N VAL A 351 -26.70 -8.29 11.67
CA VAL A 351 -27.53 -7.83 10.57
C VAL A 351 -28.39 -8.99 10.09
N VAL A 352 -29.69 -8.77 9.98
CA VAL A 352 -30.65 -9.74 9.42
C VAL A 352 -30.94 -9.37 7.98
N VAL A 353 -30.72 -10.31 7.08
CA VAL A 353 -31.12 -10.22 5.68
C VAL A 353 -32.48 -10.91 5.54
N SER A 354 -33.43 -10.20 4.98
CA SER A 354 -34.79 -10.66 4.73
C SER A 354 -35.06 -10.65 3.22
N ALA A 355 -35.55 -11.75 2.66
CA ALA A 355 -35.97 -11.82 1.26
C ALA A 355 -37.39 -12.37 1.19
N ALA A 356 -38.23 -11.76 0.39
CA ALA A 356 -39.58 -12.23 0.20
C ALA A 356 -39.92 -12.54 -1.28
N ALA A 357 -40.72 -13.61 -1.45
CA ALA A 357 -41.15 -14.06 -2.75
C ALA A 357 -42.69 -14.27 -2.78
N PRO A 358 -43.38 -13.96 -3.88
CA PRO A 358 -44.81 -14.17 -4.01
C PRO A 358 -45.16 -15.65 -4.21
N ILE A 359 -46.17 -16.14 -3.50
CA ILE A 359 -46.80 -17.42 -3.77
C ILE A 359 -47.88 -17.17 -4.83
N ARG A 360 -47.62 -17.65 -6.04
CA ARG A 360 -48.46 -17.41 -7.20
C ARG A 360 -49.40 -18.57 -7.44
N SER A 361 -50.62 -18.28 -7.88
CA SER A 361 -51.55 -19.26 -8.39
C SER A 361 -52.17 -18.76 -9.71
N SER A 362 -53.00 -19.59 -10.33
CA SER A 362 -53.77 -19.20 -11.52
C SER A 362 -54.68 -17.99 -11.30
N ALA A 363 -55.08 -17.73 -10.04
CA ALA A 363 -55.94 -16.62 -9.64
C ALA A 363 -55.22 -15.35 -9.20
N GLY A 364 -53.86 -15.36 -9.18
CA GLY A 364 -53.03 -14.24 -8.72
C GLY A 364 -52.10 -14.60 -7.55
N VAL A 365 -51.67 -13.60 -6.79
CA VAL A 365 -50.83 -13.80 -5.60
C VAL A 365 -51.69 -14.23 -4.42
N ARG A 366 -51.46 -15.41 -3.89
CA ARG A 366 -52.18 -15.98 -2.73
C ARG A 366 -51.55 -15.61 -1.39
N GLY A 367 -50.26 -15.31 -1.40
CA GLY A 367 -49.50 -14.99 -0.20
C GLY A 367 -48.04 -14.69 -0.52
N ALA A 368 -47.23 -14.62 0.50
CA ALA A 368 -45.79 -14.40 0.38
C ALA A 368 -45.03 -15.33 1.29
N VAL A 369 -43.83 -15.72 0.85
CA VAL A 369 -42.82 -16.35 1.69
C VAL A 369 -41.80 -15.29 2.05
N LEU A 370 -41.50 -15.15 3.33
CA LEU A 370 -40.38 -14.36 3.85
C LEU A 370 -39.33 -15.31 4.41
N VAL A 371 -38.12 -15.16 3.94
CA VAL A 371 -36.93 -15.90 4.43
C VAL A 371 -35.99 -14.91 5.08
N GLU A 372 -35.54 -15.22 6.28
CA GLU A 372 -34.65 -14.38 7.06
C GLU A 372 -33.43 -15.18 7.49
N GLN A 373 -32.27 -14.56 7.41
CA GLN A 373 -31.01 -15.17 7.82
C GLN A 373 -30.12 -14.13 8.50
N THR A 374 -29.41 -14.54 9.55
CA THR A 374 -28.39 -13.69 10.17
C THR A 374 -27.10 -13.73 9.37
N THR A 375 -26.46 -12.59 9.20
CA THR A 375 -25.17 -12.50 8.50
C THR A 375 -23.98 -12.96 9.36
N ASN A 376 -24.19 -13.26 10.64
CA ASN A 376 -23.13 -13.52 11.62
C ASN A 376 -22.23 -14.70 11.28
N ALA A 377 -22.76 -15.81 10.79
CA ALA A 377 -21.99 -17.02 10.53
C ALA A 377 -21.08 -16.91 9.28
N ILE A 378 -21.56 -16.25 8.22
CA ILE A 378 -20.82 -16.12 6.96
C ILE A 378 -19.88 -14.91 7.01
N LEU A 379 -20.33 -13.79 7.54
CA LEU A 379 -19.52 -12.57 7.66
C LEU A 379 -18.41 -12.69 8.70
N SER A 380 -18.56 -13.50 9.75
CA SER A 380 -17.50 -13.66 10.75
C SER A 380 -16.26 -14.35 10.18
N ILE A 381 -16.42 -15.39 9.37
CA ILE A 381 -15.31 -16.12 8.74
C ILE A 381 -14.67 -15.24 7.65
N GLN A 382 -15.49 -14.54 6.87
CA GLN A 382 -15.01 -13.66 5.79
C GLN A 382 -14.37 -12.39 6.32
N ASN A 383 -14.97 -11.74 7.32
CA ASN A 383 -14.39 -10.56 7.99
C ASN A 383 -13.06 -10.89 8.65
N LEU A 384 -12.90 -12.07 9.23
CA LEU A 384 -11.63 -12.52 9.81
C LEU A 384 -10.55 -12.68 8.72
N ALA A 385 -10.89 -13.27 7.58
CA ALA A 385 -9.97 -13.43 6.45
C ALA A 385 -9.58 -12.07 5.84
N LEU A 386 -10.55 -11.17 5.66
CA LEU A 386 -10.32 -9.82 5.15
C LEU A 386 -9.52 -8.96 6.12
N GLN A 387 -9.81 -9.04 7.42
CA GLN A 387 -9.04 -8.36 8.47
C GLN A 387 -7.59 -8.84 8.51
N ARG A 388 -7.35 -10.16 8.40
CA ARG A 388 -6.00 -10.73 8.31
C ARG A 388 -5.27 -10.24 7.07
N LEU A 389 -5.94 -10.27 5.91
CA LEU A 389 -5.37 -9.77 4.66
C LEU A 389 -4.97 -8.30 4.76
N PHE A 390 -5.87 -7.46 5.28
CA PHE A 390 -5.59 -6.04 5.51
C PHE A 390 -4.45 -5.83 6.52
N GLY A 391 -4.46 -6.54 7.63
CA GLY A 391 -3.40 -6.48 8.64
C GLY A 391 -2.03 -6.89 8.08
N VAL A 392 -1.97 -7.98 7.30
CA VAL A 392 -0.74 -8.43 6.64
C VAL A 392 -0.27 -7.39 5.59
N THR A 393 -1.18 -6.84 4.80
CA THR A 393 -0.85 -5.81 3.80
C THR A 393 -0.31 -4.55 4.45
N LEU A 394 -0.92 -4.09 5.54
CA LEU A 394 -0.48 -2.93 6.31
C LEU A 394 0.88 -3.16 6.97
N LEU A 395 1.09 -4.35 7.56
CA LEU A 395 2.37 -4.74 8.15
C LEU A 395 3.47 -4.77 7.08
N PHE A 396 3.19 -5.40 5.93
CA PHE A 396 4.13 -5.45 4.82
C PHE A 396 4.48 -4.04 4.31
N PHE A 397 3.48 -3.17 4.17
CA PHE A 397 3.70 -1.77 3.81
C PHE A 397 4.58 -1.04 4.84
N ALA A 398 4.30 -1.21 6.14
CA ALA A 398 5.07 -0.57 7.20
C ALA A 398 6.53 -1.06 7.22
N VAL A 399 6.75 -2.38 7.10
CA VAL A 399 8.10 -2.97 7.06
C VAL A 399 8.86 -2.51 5.83
N THR A 400 8.22 -2.51 4.65
CA THR A 400 8.85 -2.07 3.40
C THR A 400 9.18 -0.58 3.44
N SER A 401 8.27 0.26 3.92
CA SER A 401 8.49 1.71 4.06
C SER A 401 9.61 2.02 5.05
N LEU A 402 9.63 1.34 6.20
CA LEU A 402 10.69 1.50 7.19
C LEU A 402 12.05 1.05 6.65
N GLY A 403 12.09 -0.11 5.96
CA GLY A 403 13.28 -0.62 5.29
C GLY A 403 13.81 0.35 4.23
N LEU A 404 12.93 0.89 3.40
CA LEU A 404 13.29 1.87 2.38
C LEU A 404 13.83 3.18 2.98
N LEU A 405 13.19 3.69 4.04
CA LEU A 405 13.66 4.88 4.77
C LEU A 405 15.00 4.65 5.46
N ALA A 406 15.21 3.47 6.06
CA ALA A 406 16.48 3.09 6.66
C ALA A 406 17.59 2.99 5.60
N PHE A 407 17.34 2.29 4.50
CA PHE A 407 18.26 2.20 3.36
C PHE A 407 18.60 3.58 2.80
N ALA A 408 17.60 4.42 2.60
CA ALA A 408 17.77 5.80 2.15
C ALA A 408 18.66 6.63 3.06
N SER A 409 18.43 6.51 4.37
CA SER A 409 19.20 7.24 5.38
C SER A 409 20.66 6.79 5.40
N LEU A 410 20.90 5.47 5.32
CA LEU A 410 22.24 4.89 5.25
C LEU A 410 22.97 5.35 3.98
N LEU A 411 22.34 5.26 2.83
CA LEU A 411 22.93 5.70 1.55
C LEU A 411 23.25 7.20 1.57
N ALA A 412 22.31 8.03 2.01
CA ALA A 412 22.52 9.48 2.10
C ALA A 412 23.66 9.84 3.08
N SER A 413 23.77 9.12 4.19
CA SER A 413 24.85 9.36 5.17
C SER A 413 26.23 8.97 4.61
N ARG A 414 26.31 7.89 3.82
CA ARG A 414 27.56 7.48 3.15
C ARG A 414 28.00 8.50 2.09
N ILE A 415 27.06 8.94 1.24
CA ILE A 415 27.37 9.97 0.23
C ILE A 415 27.81 11.28 0.90
N THR A 416 27.15 11.69 1.99
CA THR A 416 27.56 12.88 2.74
C THR A 416 28.96 12.74 3.32
N ARG A 417 29.27 11.57 3.92
CA ARG A 417 30.61 11.29 4.45
C ARG A 417 31.69 11.30 3.35
N LEU A 418 31.40 10.75 2.17
CA LEU A 418 32.31 10.80 1.03
C LEU A 418 32.58 12.25 0.60
N ARG A 419 31.50 13.06 0.45
CA ARG A 419 31.62 14.49 0.16
C ARG A 419 32.50 15.21 1.18
N ASP A 420 32.21 15.01 2.47
CA ASP A 420 32.94 15.68 3.56
C ASP A 420 34.43 15.29 3.56
N LYS A 421 34.78 14.02 3.23
CA LYS A 421 36.16 13.55 3.07
C LYS A 421 36.85 14.21 1.87
N VAL A 422 36.17 14.37 0.74
CA VAL A 422 36.68 15.05 -0.45
C VAL A 422 36.88 16.54 -0.15
N GLU A 423 35.89 17.21 0.47
CA GLU A 423 36.00 18.62 0.87
C GLU A 423 37.13 18.84 1.88
N ALA A 424 37.36 17.92 2.83
CA ALA A 424 38.44 18.03 3.80
C ALA A 424 39.83 17.82 3.18
N ALA A 425 39.93 17.06 2.07
CA ALA A 425 41.19 16.85 1.37
C ALA A 425 41.65 18.03 0.52
N VAL A 426 40.73 18.99 0.23
CA VAL A 426 40.99 20.17 -0.58
C VAL A 426 40.72 21.43 0.24
N SER A 427 41.74 22.30 0.38
CA SER A 427 41.58 23.62 1.03
C SER A 427 40.67 24.53 0.25
N HIS A 428 40.16 25.60 0.90
CA HIS A 428 39.38 26.67 0.27
C HIS A 428 40.11 27.37 -0.88
N ASP A 429 41.43 27.39 -0.81
CA ASP A 429 42.33 28.00 -1.83
C ASP A 429 42.70 27.00 -2.94
N GLY A 430 42.06 25.81 -2.97
CA GLY A 430 42.31 24.77 -3.98
C GLY A 430 43.57 23.93 -3.74
N ARG A 431 44.27 24.13 -2.64
CA ARG A 431 45.43 23.27 -2.27
C ARG A 431 45.02 21.97 -1.73
N ILE A 432 45.72 20.90 -2.11
CA ILE A 432 45.48 19.56 -1.61
C ILE A 432 46.21 19.39 -0.28
N LEU A 433 45.46 19.22 0.81
CA LEU A 433 45.99 19.17 2.17
C LEU A 433 46.52 17.79 2.57
N GLY A 434 46.22 16.73 1.78
CA GLY A 434 46.68 15.39 2.07
C GLY A 434 46.05 14.31 1.23
N SER A 435 46.47 13.04 1.47
CA SER A 435 45.88 11.89 0.81
C SER A 435 44.52 11.53 1.44
N MET A 436 43.50 11.40 0.62
CA MET A 436 42.21 10.88 1.06
C MET A 436 42.30 9.36 1.29
N GLN A 437 41.92 8.86 2.48
CA GLN A 437 41.80 7.44 2.70
C GLN A 437 40.55 6.90 2.02
N PRO A 438 40.63 5.96 1.07
CA PRO A 438 39.50 5.39 0.39
C PRO A 438 38.62 4.58 1.33
N GLU A 439 37.34 4.49 1.04
CA GLU A 439 36.40 3.64 1.79
C GLU A 439 36.68 2.16 1.44
N SER A 440 36.68 1.27 2.43
CA SER A 440 36.96 -0.16 2.26
C SER A 440 35.82 -0.97 1.66
N SER A 441 34.68 -0.33 1.36
CA SER A 441 33.51 -0.97 0.77
C SER A 441 33.76 -1.44 -0.68
N HIS A 442 33.15 -2.57 -1.06
CA HIS A 442 33.27 -3.18 -2.39
C HIS A 442 32.06 -2.85 -3.30
N ASP A 443 31.30 -1.83 -2.97
CA ASP A 443 30.17 -1.34 -3.77
C ASP A 443 30.55 -0.11 -4.61
N GLU A 444 29.60 0.39 -5.39
CA GLU A 444 29.79 1.53 -6.31
C GLU A 444 30.25 2.80 -5.58
N ILE A 445 29.85 3.00 -4.32
CA ILE A 445 30.32 4.13 -3.50
C ILE A 445 31.77 3.94 -3.08
N GLY A 446 32.16 2.69 -2.76
CA GLY A 446 33.55 2.34 -2.49
C GLY A 446 34.43 2.54 -3.73
N ASP A 447 33.98 2.12 -4.92
CA ASP A 447 34.69 2.34 -6.18
C ASP A 447 34.85 3.82 -6.48
N LEU A 448 33.81 4.61 -6.29
CA LEU A 448 33.85 6.06 -6.44
C LEU A 448 34.85 6.70 -5.45
N SER A 449 34.85 6.23 -4.19
CA SER A 449 35.80 6.68 -3.17
C SER A 449 37.25 6.40 -3.56
N ARG A 450 37.54 5.18 -4.08
CA ARG A 450 38.87 4.80 -4.58
C ARG A 450 39.29 5.66 -5.77
N SER A 451 38.39 5.91 -6.70
CA SER A 451 38.66 6.78 -7.84
C SER A 451 38.99 8.21 -7.43
N PHE A 452 38.23 8.80 -6.49
CA PHE A 452 38.53 10.12 -5.95
C PHE A 452 39.88 10.15 -5.23
N ALA A 453 40.19 9.13 -4.39
CA ALA A 453 41.46 9.06 -3.72
C ALA A 453 42.66 8.98 -4.69
N SER A 454 42.50 8.19 -5.79
CA SER A 454 43.54 8.11 -6.84
C SER A 454 43.73 9.44 -7.56
N VAL A 455 42.64 10.13 -7.93
CA VAL A 455 42.75 11.44 -8.61
C VAL A 455 43.38 12.48 -7.69
N LEU A 456 42.92 12.56 -6.43
CA LEU A 456 43.51 13.48 -5.46
C LEU A 456 44.97 13.21 -5.17
N GLY A 457 45.36 11.91 -5.10
CA GLY A 457 46.73 11.48 -4.95
C GLY A 457 47.62 11.98 -6.10
N ARG A 458 47.23 11.73 -7.34
CA ARG A 458 47.95 12.21 -8.54
C ARG A 458 48.09 13.75 -8.59
N LEU A 459 46.99 14.43 -8.21
CA LEU A 459 46.98 15.89 -8.21
C LEU A 459 47.90 16.41 -7.08
N HIS A 460 47.96 15.77 -5.93
CA HIS A 460 48.87 16.12 -4.85
C HIS A 460 50.33 15.92 -5.27
N GLU A 461 50.68 14.80 -5.88
CA GLU A 461 52.03 14.56 -6.42
C GLU A 461 52.43 15.61 -7.45
N TYR A 462 51.48 15.96 -8.35
CA TYR A 462 51.73 16.97 -9.37
C TYR A 462 51.91 18.39 -8.80
N THR A 463 51.10 18.78 -7.82
CA THR A 463 51.29 20.10 -7.17
C THR A 463 52.57 20.17 -6.37
N HIS A 464 52.94 19.13 -5.67
CA HIS A 464 54.19 19.03 -4.92
C HIS A 464 55.42 19.09 -5.88
N TYR A 465 55.34 18.40 -7.03
CA TYR A 465 56.34 18.48 -8.09
C TYR A 465 56.53 19.91 -8.59
N LEU A 466 55.42 20.62 -8.90
CA LEU A 466 55.49 22.02 -9.37
C LEU A 466 56.08 22.95 -8.31
N GLU A 467 55.72 22.79 -7.03
CA GLU A 467 56.27 23.61 -5.95
C GLU A 467 57.77 23.35 -5.76
N ALA A 468 58.23 22.11 -5.78
CA ALA A 468 59.63 21.74 -5.69
C ALA A 468 60.42 22.26 -6.87
N MET A 469 59.87 22.17 -8.09
CA MET A 469 60.48 22.70 -9.31
C MET A 469 60.60 24.24 -9.25
N ALA A 470 59.53 24.96 -8.87
CA ALA A 470 59.54 26.40 -8.75
C ALA A 470 60.58 26.89 -7.71
N SER A 471 60.66 26.20 -6.56
CA SER A 471 61.62 26.55 -5.52
C SER A 471 63.09 26.39 -6.01
N ARG A 472 63.39 25.21 -6.61
CA ARG A 472 64.73 24.95 -7.13
C ARG A 472 65.12 25.90 -8.30
N LEU A 473 64.22 26.14 -9.24
CA LEU A 473 64.41 27.11 -10.32
C LEU A 473 64.72 28.50 -9.76
N THR A 474 63.97 28.92 -8.75
CA THR A 474 64.22 30.23 -8.11
C THR A 474 65.64 30.30 -7.53
N HIS A 475 66.09 29.23 -6.89
CA HIS A 475 67.44 29.17 -6.32
C HIS A 475 68.54 29.14 -7.39
N GLU A 476 68.38 28.30 -8.43
CA GLU A 476 69.37 28.13 -9.50
C GLU A 476 69.46 29.39 -10.41
N LEU A 477 68.35 30.15 -10.60
CA LEU A 477 68.36 31.40 -11.33
C LEU A 477 68.93 32.55 -10.49
N ARG A 478 68.70 32.57 -9.17
CA ARG A 478 69.19 33.65 -8.30
C ARG A 478 70.71 33.73 -8.24
N THR A 479 71.40 32.58 -8.26
CA THR A 479 72.88 32.50 -8.16
C THR A 479 73.59 33.15 -9.35
N PRO A 480 73.34 32.76 -10.63
CA PRO A 480 73.95 33.40 -11.77
C PRO A 480 73.54 34.88 -11.93
N LEU A 481 72.25 35.18 -11.60
CA LEU A 481 71.80 36.57 -11.61
C LEU A 481 72.57 37.45 -10.60
N ALA A 482 72.85 36.91 -9.40
CA ALA A 482 73.66 37.60 -8.40
C ALA A 482 75.10 37.80 -8.89
N VAL A 483 75.71 36.82 -9.58
CA VAL A 483 77.02 36.90 -10.19
C VAL A 483 77.02 37.96 -11.27
N VAL A 484 76.05 37.98 -12.17
CA VAL A 484 75.89 38.99 -13.21
C VAL A 484 75.81 40.38 -12.57
N ARG A 485 74.92 40.57 -11.59
CA ARG A 485 74.73 41.87 -10.94
C ARG A 485 75.98 42.31 -10.20
N SER A 486 76.58 41.46 -9.36
CA SER A 486 77.82 41.83 -8.64
C SER A 486 78.97 42.14 -9.57
N SER A 487 79.11 41.39 -10.68
CA SER A 487 80.17 41.63 -11.67
C SER A 487 79.98 42.94 -12.41
N LEU A 488 78.73 43.29 -12.75
CA LEU A 488 78.46 44.61 -13.37
C LEU A 488 78.68 45.80 -12.40
N GLU A 489 78.27 45.62 -11.12
CA GLU A 489 78.50 46.61 -10.06
C GLU A 489 79.98 46.80 -9.80
N HIS A 490 80.82 45.74 -9.81
CA HIS A 490 82.25 45.88 -9.69
C HIS A 490 82.89 46.48 -10.96
N ALA A 491 82.46 46.10 -12.17
CA ALA A 491 82.97 46.64 -13.41
C ALA A 491 82.83 48.16 -13.50
N ALA A 492 81.82 48.72 -12.81
CA ALA A 492 81.59 50.20 -12.77
C ALA A 492 82.54 50.95 -11.83
N GLN A 493 83.36 50.23 -10.98
CA GLN A 493 84.17 50.80 -9.93
C GLN A 493 85.69 50.73 -10.20
N TYR A 494 86.11 49.79 -11.10
CA TYR A 494 87.54 49.49 -11.31
C TYR A 494 88.02 49.87 -12.71
N GLY A 495 89.36 49.98 -12.94
CA GLY A 495 90.02 50.34 -14.21
C GLY A 495 89.97 49.20 -15.25
N ASP A 496 90.50 49.50 -16.49
CA ASP A 496 90.23 48.74 -17.73
C ASP A 496 90.51 47.21 -17.66
N ASP A 497 91.61 46.73 -16.97
CA ASP A 497 91.94 45.27 -16.89
C ASP A 497 91.01 44.50 -15.94
N GLU A 498 90.63 45.07 -14.79
CA GLU A 498 89.73 44.43 -13.83
C GLU A 498 88.26 44.51 -14.32
N GLN A 499 87.92 45.57 -15.11
CA GLN A 499 86.63 45.71 -15.76
C GLN A 499 86.37 44.59 -16.77
N ALA A 500 87.37 44.21 -17.57
CA ALA A 500 87.29 43.12 -18.53
C ALA A 500 86.99 41.73 -17.81
N ALA A 501 87.67 41.49 -16.69
CA ALA A 501 87.42 40.25 -15.90
C ALA A 501 86.02 40.24 -15.25
N CYS A 502 85.49 41.42 -14.86
CA CYS A 502 84.12 41.48 -14.31
C CYS A 502 83.06 41.30 -15.42
N LEU A 503 83.26 41.85 -16.60
CA LEU A 503 82.37 41.64 -17.75
C LEU A 503 82.40 40.20 -18.23
N ASP A 504 83.55 39.53 -18.21
CA ASP A 504 83.65 38.12 -18.56
C ASP A 504 82.92 37.21 -17.55
N ARG A 505 82.99 37.50 -16.24
CA ARG A 505 82.18 36.79 -15.21
C ARG A 505 80.69 37.08 -15.40
N ALA A 506 80.25 38.25 -15.74
CA ALA A 506 78.88 38.59 -16.06
C ALA A 506 78.38 37.79 -17.27
N ARG A 507 79.22 37.72 -18.34
CA ARG A 507 78.91 36.93 -19.53
C ARG A 507 78.72 35.45 -19.19
N HIS A 508 79.63 34.87 -18.41
CA HIS A 508 79.50 33.50 -17.96
C HIS A 508 78.23 33.29 -17.12
N GLY A 509 77.80 34.25 -16.28
CA GLY A 509 76.54 34.21 -15.56
C GLY A 509 75.34 34.24 -16.50
N THR A 510 75.36 35.00 -17.57
CA THR A 510 74.27 35.02 -18.58
C THR A 510 74.22 33.75 -19.42
N GLU A 511 75.35 33.18 -19.82
CA GLU A 511 75.47 31.90 -20.53
C GLU A 511 74.89 30.77 -19.68
N ARG A 512 75.11 30.80 -18.38
CA ARG A 512 74.53 29.85 -17.45
C ARG A 512 73.00 29.99 -17.32
N LEU A 513 72.47 31.20 -17.32
CA LEU A 513 71.03 31.41 -17.34
C LEU A 513 70.37 30.89 -18.62
N GLU A 514 71.01 31.10 -19.75
CA GLU A 514 70.55 30.59 -21.04
C GLU A 514 70.51 29.03 -21.05
N GLU A 515 71.54 28.41 -20.50
CA GLU A 515 71.63 26.95 -20.41
C GLU A 515 70.52 26.37 -19.49
N ILE A 516 70.23 27.00 -18.34
CA ILE A 516 69.13 26.61 -17.45
C ILE A 516 67.78 26.70 -18.20
N LEU A 517 67.53 27.83 -18.91
CA LEU A 517 66.33 28.02 -19.68
C LEU A 517 66.18 27.01 -20.84
N ARG A 518 67.31 26.70 -21.51
CA ARG A 518 67.28 25.71 -22.60
C ARG A 518 66.92 24.32 -22.08
N ARG A 519 67.50 23.87 -20.97
CA ARG A 519 67.21 22.57 -20.35
C ARG A 519 65.78 22.50 -19.84
N LEU A 520 65.23 23.57 -19.31
CA LEU A 520 63.83 23.62 -18.89
C LEU A 520 62.88 23.45 -20.10
N ARG A 521 63.18 24.09 -21.22
CA ARG A 521 62.45 23.92 -22.48
C ARG A 521 62.50 22.46 -22.97
N GLU A 522 63.69 21.79 -22.84
CA GLU A 522 63.83 20.37 -23.23
C GLU A 522 62.89 19.47 -22.41
N VAL A 523 62.79 19.66 -21.09
CA VAL A 523 61.89 18.87 -20.22
C VAL A 523 60.42 19.15 -20.59
N THR A 524 60.02 20.43 -20.74
CA THR A 524 58.65 20.76 -21.06
C THR A 524 58.27 20.27 -22.46
N ALA A 525 59.17 20.33 -23.44
CA ALA A 525 58.95 19.80 -24.77
C ALA A 525 58.82 18.28 -24.78
N LEU A 526 59.63 17.58 -23.95
CA LEU A 526 59.51 16.14 -23.80
C LEU A 526 58.17 15.75 -23.17
N GLU A 527 57.74 16.39 -22.08
CA GLU A 527 56.44 16.12 -21.46
C GLU A 527 55.30 16.28 -22.46
N GLN A 528 55.34 17.34 -23.29
CA GLN A 528 54.36 17.54 -24.37
C GLN A 528 54.43 16.43 -25.45
N SER A 529 55.68 16.02 -25.82
CA SER A 529 55.88 14.96 -26.82
C SER A 529 55.37 13.59 -26.34
N LEU A 530 55.56 13.29 -25.05
CA LEU A 530 55.06 12.06 -24.43
C LEU A 530 53.52 11.96 -24.54
N HIS A 531 52.78 13.09 -24.41
CA HIS A 531 51.32 13.10 -24.53
C HIS A 531 50.79 12.88 -25.96
N GLN A 532 51.63 13.15 -26.98
CA GLN A 532 51.26 13.09 -28.41
C GLN A 532 51.88 11.90 -29.13
N ALA A 533 52.83 11.20 -28.50
CA ALA A 533 53.63 10.14 -29.08
C ALA A 533 52.76 8.87 -29.36
N GLN A 534 52.89 8.35 -30.58
CA GLN A 534 52.27 7.09 -30.99
C GLN A 534 53.36 6.02 -31.09
N PRO A 535 53.28 4.93 -30.29
CA PRO A 535 54.24 3.83 -30.41
C PRO A 535 54.18 3.14 -31.77
N THR A 536 55.35 2.87 -32.32
CA THR A 536 55.53 2.12 -33.58
C THR A 536 56.46 0.92 -33.31
N THR A 537 56.37 -0.07 -34.15
CA THR A 537 57.31 -1.23 -34.09
C THR A 537 58.54 -0.92 -34.91
N PHE A 538 59.74 -1.00 -34.31
CA PHE A 538 61.01 -0.74 -34.97
C PHE A 538 62.09 -1.67 -34.47
N ASP A 539 63.19 -1.78 -35.27
CA ASP A 539 64.36 -2.55 -34.89
C ASP A 539 65.24 -1.68 -33.95
N LEU A 540 65.34 -2.10 -32.67
CA LEU A 540 66.10 -1.40 -31.63
C LEU A 540 67.61 -1.49 -31.88
N ILE A 541 68.14 -2.66 -32.37
CA ILE A 541 69.56 -2.83 -32.62
C ILE A 541 70.02 -1.93 -33.76
N GLY A 542 69.24 -1.84 -34.83
CA GLY A 542 69.47 -0.89 -35.91
C GLY A 542 69.47 0.53 -35.43
N LEU A 543 68.52 0.93 -34.56
CA LEU A 543 68.46 2.27 -33.95
C LEU A 543 69.68 2.55 -33.09
N LEU A 544 70.09 1.58 -32.20
CA LEU A 544 71.25 1.75 -31.35
C LEU A 544 72.54 1.89 -32.19
N GLY A 545 72.70 1.09 -33.23
CA GLY A 545 73.82 1.16 -34.15
C GLY A 545 74.02 2.51 -34.82
N LEU A 546 72.92 3.07 -35.33
CA LEU A 546 72.87 4.43 -35.92
C LEU A 546 73.19 5.50 -34.84
N GLN A 547 72.60 5.44 -33.71
CA GLN A 547 72.77 6.38 -32.59
C GLN A 547 74.25 6.38 -32.08
N ILE A 548 74.81 5.20 -31.90
CA ILE A 548 76.21 5.06 -31.47
C ILE A 548 77.17 5.57 -32.54
N GLY A 549 76.88 5.36 -33.83
CA GLY A 549 77.65 5.98 -34.94
C GLY A 549 77.67 7.51 -34.87
N GLU A 550 76.56 8.16 -34.57
CA GLU A 550 76.44 9.59 -34.35
C GLU A 550 77.21 10.05 -33.11
N LEU A 551 77.07 9.32 -31.99
CA LEU A 551 77.70 9.63 -30.71
C LEU A 551 79.24 9.45 -30.78
N ARG A 552 79.79 8.53 -31.56
CA ARG A 552 81.22 8.42 -31.85
C ARG A 552 81.76 9.67 -32.55
N GLY A 553 80.97 10.28 -33.45
CA GLY A 553 81.35 11.54 -34.07
C GLY A 553 81.37 12.75 -33.07
N LEU A 554 80.47 12.69 -32.09
CA LEU A 554 80.36 13.76 -31.05
C LEU A 554 81.44 13.59 -29.95
N TYR A 555 81.84 12.36 -29.62
CA TYR A 555 82.82 12.03 -28.59
C TYR A 555 83.97 11.25 -29.19
N PRO A 556 84.89 11.83 -30.00
CA PRO A 556 85.91 11.13 -30.72
C PRO A 556 87.03 10.57 -29.86
N THR A 557 87.15 11.03 -28.60
CA THR A 557 88.15 10.62 -27.62
C THR A 557 87.72 9.44 -26.75
N VAL A 558 86.45 8.99 -26.87
CA VAL A 558 85.87 7.93 -26.04
C VAL A 558 85.53 6.70 -26.91
N ASP A 559 85.98 5.52 -26.51
CA ASP A 559 85.71 4.24 -27.18
C ASP A 559 84.28 3.77 -26.79
N LEU A 560 83.26 3.96 -27.71
CA LEU A 560 81.88 3.48 -27.52
C LEU A 560 81.74 2.14 -28.22
N GLN A 561 81.40 1.10 -27.50
CA GLN A 561 81.19 -0.24 -28.02
C GLN A 561 79.74 -0.74 -27.83
N LEU A 562 79.12 -1.20 -28.96
CA LEU A 562 77.82 -1.89 -28.91
C LEU A 562 77.99 -3.37 -28.77
N GLN A 563 77.38 -3.97 -27.74
CA GLN A 563 77.29 -5.37 -27.54
C GLN A 563 75.83 -5.82 -27.60
N ALA A 564 75.43 -6.47 -28.66
CA ALA A 564 74.11 -7.03 -28.82
C ALA A 564 74.23 -8.56 -29.03
N ALA A 565 73.34 -9.29 -28.35
CA ALA A 565 73.26 -10.76 -28.51
C ALA A 565 72.56 -11.17 -29.78
N ASP A 566 71.59 -10.37 -30.22
CA ASP A 566 70.79 -10.61 -31.45
C ASP A 566 71.21 -9.66 -32.54
N SER A 567 71.00 -10.04 -33.79
CA SER A 567 71.29 -9.15 -34.97
C SER A 567 70.16 -8.17 -35.26
N GLU A 568 68.94 -8.44 -34.80
CA GLU A 568 67.75 -7.64 -34.97
C GLU A 568 66.83 -7.87 -33.75
N LEU A 569 66.22 -6.79 -33.19
CA LEU A 569 65.35 -6.90 -32.03
C LEU A 569 64.22 -5.88 -32.16
N MET A 570 62.99 -6.39 -32.48
CA MET A 570 61.84 -5.56 -32.64
C MET A 570 61.27 -5.12 -31.31
N LEU A 571 61.04 -3.85 -31.13
CA LEU A 571 60.46 -3.17 -29.97
C LEU A 571 59.28 -2.32 -30.36
N GLN A 572 58.18 -2.34 -29.57
CA GLN A 572 57.06 -1.41 -29.71
C GLN A 572 57.29 -0.19 -28.87
N GLY A 573 57.51 0.96 -29.49
CA GLY A 573 57.78 2.18 -28.78
C GLY A 573 57.94 3.39 -29.73
N VAL A 574 58.47 4.48 -29.19
CA VAL A 574 58.75 5.72 -29.94
C VAL A 574 60.26 5.86 -30.16
N PRO A 575 60.76 5.61 -31.40
CA PRO A 575 62.19 5.55 -31.68
C PRO A 575 62.94 6.80 -31.25
N ASP A 576 62.37 8.01 -31.48
CA ASP A 576 63.03 9.26 -31.10
C ASP A 576 63.18 9.44 -29.57
N LEU A 577 62.21 8.98 -28.78
CA LEU A 577 62.29 9.02 -27.33
C LEU A 577 63.36 8.04 -26.81
N ILE A 578 63.41 6.82 -27.35
CA ILE A 578 64.45 5.84 -26.99
C ILE A 578 65.83 6.40 -27.37
N ARG A 579 65.97 6.97 -28.57
CA ARG A 579 67.20 7.62 -29.01
C ARG A 579 67.64 8.74 -28.03
N GLN A 580 66.71 9.56 -27.58
CA GLN A 580 66.95 10.63 -26.60
C GLN A 580 67.39 10.06 -25.24
N ALA A 581 66.77 8.99 -24.77
CA ALA A 581 67.12 8.30 -23.52
C ALA A 581 68.55 7.76 -23.59
N ILE A 582 68.89 7.06 -24.67
CA ILE A 582 70.20 6.50 -24.88
C ILE A 582 71.27 7.62 -24.96
N GLY A 583 70.98 8.71 -25.69
CA GLY A 583 71.84 9.87 -25.73
C GLY A 583 72.14 10.49 -24.36
N LYS A 584 71.11 10.56 -23.47
CA LYS A 584 71.31 11.03 -22.06
C LYS A 584 72.07 10.02 -21.22
N LEU A 585 71.87 8.73 -21.39
CA LEU A 585 72.66 7.69 -20.67
C LEU A 585 74.12 7.71 -21.10
N VAL A 586 74.40 7.76 -22.40
CA VAL A 586 75.77 7.81 -22.92
C VAL A 586 76.45 9.14 -22.53
N GLY A 587 75.76 10.28 -22.63
CA GLY A 587 76.26 11.56 -22.19
C GLY A 587 76.66 11.52 -20.70
N ASN A 588 75.82 10.96 -19.87
CA ASN A 588 76.09 10.78 -18.45
C ASN A 588 77.31 9.83 -18.19
N ALA A 589 77.39 8.74 -18.96
CA ALA A 589 78.52 7.81 -18.91
C ALA A 589 79.84 8.50 -19.31
N VAL A 590 79.82 9.37 -20.34
CA VAL A 590 81.02 10.15 -20.79
C VAL A 590 81.49 11.11 -19.71
N ASP A 591 80.56 11.81 -19.07
CA ASP A 591 80.83 12.80 -18.04
C ASP A 591 81.51 12.22 -16.79
N PHE A 592 81.21 10.93 -16.48
CA PHE A 592 81.79 10.23 -15.33
C PHE A 592 82.86 9.20 -15.67
N HIS A 593 83.22 9.10 -16.98
CA HIS A 593 84.14 8.08 -17.49
C HIS A 593 85.60 8.33 -17.07
N GLN A 594 86.26 7.22 -16.80
CA GLN A 594 87.77 7.22 -16.59
C GLN A 594 88.46 7.03 -17.95
N THR A 595 89.35 7.98 -18.32
CA THR A 595 90.06 7.96 -19.57
C THR A 595 90.82 6.68 -19.83
N GLY A 596 90.64 6.04 -21.01
CA GLY A 596 91.39 4.84 -21.41
C GLY A 596 90.58 3.52 -21.26
N SER A 597 89.35 3.52 -20.78
CA SER A 597 88.42 2.35 -20.76
C SER A 597 87.30 2.54 -21.79
N PRO A 598 86.70 1.47 -22.32
CA PRO A 598 85.51 1.60 -23.21
C PRO A 598 84.27 1.88 -22.42
N ILE A 599 83.30 2.57 -23.00
CA ILE A 599 81.88 2.62 -22.55
C ILE A 599 81.09 1.55 -23.34
N LEU A 600 80.50 0.61 -22.61
CA LEU A 600 79.80 -0.49 -23.23
C LEU A 600 78.26 -0.20 -23.26
N ILE A 601 77.69 -0.22 -24.43
CA ILE A 601 76.24 -0.20 -24.59
C ILE A 601 75.80 -1.62 -24.86
N GLN A 602 75.11 -2.24 -23.92
CA GLN A 602 74.69 -3.61 -23.97
C GLN A 602 73.19 -3.69 -24.26
N CYS A 603 72.80 -4.53 -25.23
CA CYS A 603 71.39 -4.79 -25.49
C CYS A 603 71.15 -6.31 -25.38
N MET A 604 70.33 -6.70 -24.42
CA MET A 604 70.03 -8.10 -24.15
C MET A 604 68.56 -8.34 -24.04
N ARG A 605 68.12 -9.53 -24.39
CA ARG A 605 66.78 -10.01 -24.20
C ARG A 605 66.65 -10.73 -22.87
N ASP A 606 65.65 -10.34 -22.07
CA ASP A 606 65.36 -10.97 -20.77
C ASP A 606 63.84 -11.33 -20.74
N ALA A 607 63.56 -12.60 -21.02
CA ALA A 607 62.20 -13.12 -21.14
C ALA A 607 61.33 -12.28 -22.11
N ASP A 608 60.35 -11.53 -21.56
CA ASP A 608 59.41 -10.64 -22.30
C ASP A 608 59.94 -9.19 -22.36
N ASP A 609 61.05 -8.86 -21.76
CA ASP A 609 61.63 -7.53 -21.70
C ASP A 609 62.90 -7.41 -22.53
N VAL A 610 63.26 -6.19 -22.85
CA VAL A 610 64.54 -5.81 -23.44
C VAL A 610 65.30 -4.95 -22.44
N LEU A 611 66.52 -5.34 -22.16
CA LEU A 611 67.46 -4.59 -21.29
C LEU A 611 68.44 -3.84 -22.16
N VAL A 612 68.42 -2.50 -22.04
CA VAL A 612 69.45 -1.65 -22.63
C VAL A 612 70.26 -1.03 -21.50
N SER A 613 71.53 -1.46 -21.40
CA SER A 613 72.43 -1.04 -20.33
C SER A 613 73.58 -0.22 -20.89
N VAL A 614 73.95 0.84 -20.19
CA VAL A 614 75.18 1.65 -20.46
C VAL A 614 76.10 1.40 -19.26
N VAL A 615 77.28 0.89 -19.53
CA VAL A 615 78.31 0.56 -18.52
C VAL A 615 79.53 1.41 -18.76
N ASN A 616 79.99 2.10 -17.73
CA ASN A 616 81.21 2.87 -17.76
C ASN A 616 82.05 2.67 -16.50
N ASN A 617 83.38 2.85 -16.62
CA ASN A 617 84.27 2.92 -15.46
C ASN A 617 84.13 4.32 -14.85
N GLY A 618 83.78 4.42 -13.56
CA GLY A 618 83.50 5.68 -12.91
C GLY A 618 83.48 5.55 -11.38
N PRO A 619 83.27 6.67 -10.67
CA PRO A 619 83.11 6.64 -9.21
C PRO A 619 81.85 5.87 -8.83
N PRO A 620 81.83 5.20 -7.65
CA PRO A 620 80.70 4.45 -7.17
C PRO A 620 79.48 5.33 -6.96
N LEU A 621 78.31 4.77 -7.09
CA LEU A 621 77.03 5.45 -6.89
C LEU A 621 76.83 5.76 -5.40
N PRO A 622 76.18 6.86 -5.04
CA PRO A 622 75.80 7.21 -3.66
C PRO A 622 74.84 6.24 -3.07
N ALA A 623 75.06 5.75 -1.85
CA ALA A 623 74.39 4.61 -1.25
C ALA A 623 72.87 4.86 -0.96
N ASP A 624 72.42 6.10 -0.74
CA ASP A 624 71.03 6.43 -0.31
C ASP A 624 70.32 7.42 -1.20
N ALA A 625 70.75 7.60 -2.44
CA ALA A 625 70.18 8.65 -3.31
C ALA A 625 69.31 8.06 -4.41
N ASP A 626 68.09 8.61 -4.57
CA ASP A 626 67.28 8.35 -5.76
C ASP A 626 67.83 9.18 -6.95
N LEU A 627 68.75 8.56 -7.70
CA LEU A 627 69.43 9.16 -8.85
C LEU A 627 68.50 9.57 -9.98
N PHE A 628 67.28 9.06 -9.98
CA PHE A 628 66.27 9.30 -11.01
C PHE A 628 65.26 10.40 -10.61
N GLN A 629 65.44 10.99 -9.41
CA GLN A 629 64.61 12.15 -9.03
C GLN A 629 64.94 13.39 -9.89
N SER A 630 63.91 14.15 -10.18
CA SER A 630 64.06 15.44 -10.88
C SER A 630 65.05 16.33 -10.15
N MET A 631 66.04 16.85 -10.87
CA MET A 631 67.05 17.81 -10.38
C MET A 631 68.05 17.26 -9.29
N TYR A 632 68.26 15.96 -9.22
CA TYR A 632 69.30 15.40 -8.39
C TYR A 632 70.68 15.51 -9.09
N SER A 633 71.71 16.11 -8.47
CA SER A 633 73.05 16.19 -8.99
C SER A 633 74.05 16.24 -7.83
N GLU A 634 75.01 15.34 -7.81
CA GLU A 634 76.04 15.21 -6.72
C GLU A 634 77.38 15.82 -7.03
N ARG A 635 77.52 16.67 -8.04
CA ARG A 635 78.78 17.31 -8.47
C ARG A 635 79.20 18.54 -7.67
N ALA A 636 78.85 18.63 -6.40
CA ALA A 636 79.29 19.75 -5.57
C ALA A 636 80.79 19.62 -5.25
N GLY A 637 81.70 20.27 -6.00
CA GLY A 637 83.08 20.39 -5.68
C GLY A 637 84.12 20.24 -6.80
N ARG A 638 83.81 19.85 -8.00
CA ARG A 638 84.72 19.89 -9.17
C ARG A 638 84.35 21.03 -10.12
N GLN A 639 85.47 21.71 -10.61
CA GLN A 639 85.37 22.81 -11.62
C GLN A 639 84.95 22.31 -13.00
N VAL A 640 83.79 21.61 -13.08
CA VAL A 640 83.21 21.17 -14.34
C VAL A 640 81.76 21.66 -14.34
N GLU A 641 81.22 22.07 -15.48
CA GLU A 641 79.91 22.69 -15.70
C GLU A 641 78.77 22.09 -14.85
N PRO A 642 78.02 22.88 -14.12
CA PRO A 642 76.93 22.41 -13.26
C PRO A 642 75.79 21.87 -14.09
N HIS A 643 75.49 20.60 -13.91
CA HIS A 643 74.37 19.93 -14.51
C HIS A 643 73.13 19.94 -13.57
N LEU A 644 71.97 20.29 -14.12
CA LEU A 644 70.69 20.40 -13.37
C LEU A 644 70.11 19.08 -12.87
N GLY A 645 70.80 17.93 -13.05
CA GLY A 645 70.32 16.62 -12.63
C GLY A 645 69.03 16.17 -13.34
N LEU A 646 68.74 16.63 -14.54
CA LEU A 646 67.54 16.30 -15.31
C LEU A 646 67.74 15.12 -16.27
N GLY A 647 68.99 14.74 -16.57
CA GLY A 647 69.26 13.69 -17.56
C GLY A 647 68.69 12.31 -17.23
N LEU A 648 68.95 11.80 -16.02
CA LEU A 648 68.43 10.49 -15.56
C LEU A 648 66.90 10.53 -15.29
N TYR A 649 66.38 11.70 -14.85
CA TYR A 649 64.92 11.90 -14.74
C TYR A 649 64.22 11.77 -16.09
N LEU A 650 64.76 12.32 -17.17
CA LEU A 650 64.23 12.16 -18.52
C LEU A 650 64.25 10.73 -18.98
N VAL A 651 65.34 9.97 -18.66
CA VAL A 651 65.42 8.54 -18.96
C VAL A 651 64.33 7.76 -18.21
N ARG A 652 64.09 8.10 -16.94
CA ARG A 652 62.98 7.51 -16.17
C ARG A 652 61.63 7.80 -16.81
N LEU A 653 61.30 9.03 -17.14
CA LEU A 653 60.04 9.38 -17.78
C LEU A 653 59.84 8.65 -19.12
N ILE A 654 60.90 8.53 -19.93
CA ILE A 654 60.80 7.78 -21.20
C ILE A 654 60.63 6.30 -20.94
N SER A 655 61.30 5.72 -19.94
CA SER A 655 61.12 4.32 -19.59
C SER A 655 59.72 4.04 -19.09
N GLU A 656 59.20 4.85 -18.19
CA GLU A 656 57.81 4.74 -17.65
C GLU A 656 56.72 4.92 -18.74
N PHE A 657 56.93 5.82 -19.70
CA PHE A 657 56.06 5.97 -20.87
C PHE A 657 55.96 4.67 -21.67
N HIS A 658 57.11 3.96 -21.82
CA HIS A 658 57.15 2.65 -22.46
C HIS A 658 56.79 1.51 -21.53
N ARG A 659 56.17 1.78 -20.37
CA ARG A 659 55.81 0.79 -19.32
C ARG A 659 57.00 -0.01 -18.77
N GLY A 660 58.17 0.53 -18.90
CA GLY A 660 59.42 -0.01 -18.43
C GLY A 660 59.89 0.64 -17.12
N SER A 661 61.13 0.36 -16.77
CA SER A 661 61.80 0.92 -15.59
C SER A 661 63.25 1.22 -15.89
N VAL A 662 63.90 2.03 -15.06
CA VAL A 662 65.36 2.26 -15.12
C VAL A 662 65.97 2.02 -13.76
N THR A 663 67.12 1.40 -13.73
CA THR A 663 67.92 1.08 -12.50
C THR A 663 69.37 1.46 -12.74
N ALA A 664 70.06 1.77 -11.64
CA ALA A 664 71.53 1.98 -11.65
C ALA A 664 72.15 1.14 -10.55
N GLU A 665 73.24 0.50 -10.85
CA GLU A 665 73.97 -0.42 -9.92
C GLU A 665 75.49 -0.31 -10.10
N ASP A 666 76.18 -0.52 -9.01
CA ASP A 666 77.64 -0.68 -9.04
C ASP A 666 78.01 -2.15 -9.32
N ILE A 667 78.95 -2.40 -10.21
CA ILE A 667 79.49 -3.71 -10.47
C ILE A 667 80.72 -3.91 -9.52
N GLU A 668 80.48 -4.70 -8.46
CA GLU A 668 81.46 -4.81 -7.29
C GLU A 668 82.88 -5.20 -7.65
N ASP A 669 83.09 -5.97 -8.71
CA ASP A 669 84.46 -6.49 -9.04
C ASP A 669 85.25 -5.60 -10.04
N ALA A 670 84.67 -4.51 -10.59
CA ALA A 670 85.29 -3.84 -11.71
C ALA A 670 85.41 -2.31 -11.62
N ALA A 671 85.01 -1.67 -10.51
CA ALA A 671 84.83 -0.19 -10.42
C ALA A 671 84.01 0.38 -11.58
N GLN A 672 82.95 -0.27 -11.94
CA GLN A 672 82.10 0.09 -13.05
C GLN A 672 80.69 0.41 -12.55
N VAL A 673 80.02 1.34 -13.21
CA VAL A 673 78.64 1.71 -12.99
C VAL A 673 77.83 1.25 -14.20
N ARG A 674 76.72 0.58 -13.93
CA ARG A 674 75.74 0.17 -14.95
C ARG A 674 74.44 0.92 -14.73
N VAL A 675 73.90 1.57 -15.77
CA VAL A 675 72.54 2.08 -15.79
C VAL A 675 71.75 1.28 -16.83
N THR A 676 70.67 0.61 -16.36
CA THR A 676 69.88 -0.28 -17.19
C THR A 676 68.47 0.26 -17.35
N MET A 677 68.03 0.41 -18.57
CA MET A 677 66.67 0.66 -18.97
C MET A 677 65.99 -0.65 -19.38
N ARG A 678 64.95 -1.03 -18.68
CA ARG A 678 64.16 -2.23 -18.94
C ARG A 678 62.88 -1.79 -19.67
N LEU A 679 62.61 -2.35 -20.83
CA LEU A 679 61.48 -2.02 -21.69
C LEU A 679 60.72 -3.31 -22.03
N PRO A 680 59.38 -3.36 -21.84
CA PRO A 680 58.58 -4.48 -22.29
C PRO A 680 58.58 -4.55 -23.82
N ARG A 681 58.63 -5.76 -24.34
CA ARG A 681 58.75 -6.00 -25.80
C ARG A 681 57.40 -5.76 -26.52
N THR A 682 56.25 -5.94 -25.83
CA THR A 682 54.88 -5.87 -26.41
C THR A 682 53.99 -4.89 -25.62
#